data_27c535eb44341155477ab2bfe2ab8afc
#
_entry.id   27c535eb44341155477ab2bfe2ab8afc
#
_cell.length_a   1.000
_cell.length_b   1.000
_cell.length_c   1.000
_cell.angle_alpha   90.00
_cell.angle_beta   90.00
_cell.angle_gamma   90.00
#
_symmetry.space_group_name_H-M   'P 1'
#
loop_
_entity.id
_entity.type
_entity.pdbx_description
1 polymer ?
#
loop_
_entity_poly.entity_id
_entity_poly.type
_entity_poly.pdbx_seq_one_letter_code
_entity_poly.pdbx_strand_id
1 'polypeptide(L)'
;MIALIAEKPSVAKDIARIIGATGRNDGYLSGNGYMVTWAFGHLIQLAMPEAYGVANFRRESLPILPPDFQLIPRQVKAEKGYKADPGVLKQLKVIKEVFDQCDRIIVATDAGREGELIFRYIFHYLNCRKPFVRLWISSLTDKAIREGLDNLQPGERYDNLYLSAKSRSEADWLIGINATQALSVAAGQGVFSLGRVQTPTLVMICSRYLENKNFVPAKFWQLKAATASGGMGFTAQSTAKWEQQPEAIAALQRVKDAGQLVVKSVERKEACQEPPLLYDLTTLQKEANTKLNFSADKTLSIAQSLYEKKVMSYPRTGSRYIPEDVFDEMPERVALLGQYPRFAGYAAGLDGTPLNRRSVNDGKVTDHHALIITENLPGELSKDERAVYELVAGRMLEAFSGKCVKDVTTALLSGGDTDFTVKGSVMKEAGWRAVFGEQETGGDEEAASLPPLQEGEYLPLSGVDLLEKQTKPKPLHTESSLLAAMENAGRELEDAELKASLKDAGIGTPATRAAIIETLFARQYIVREKKNLVPTDKGLAVYKIVKDKKIADVEMTGMWETALAKIEAGSMDADTFRKGIEVYATQITAELLSVQLSVATGETCPCPKCGSGRILFYPKVAKCSNVDCTLTIFRNKCDKQLSDKQIVEL
;
A
#
# COMPACT_ATOMS: atom_id res chain seq x y z
N MET A 1 13.56 27.62 -30.32
CA MET A 1 13.50 27.34 -28.85
C MET A 1 12.87 25.97 -28.61
N ILE A 2 13.34 25.24 -27.58
CA ILE A 2 12.79 23.92 -27.23
C ILE A 2 12.14 24.02 -25.85
N ALA A 3 10.86 23.63 -25.75
CA ALA A 3 10.21 23.48 -24.46
C ALA A 3 10.58 22.12 -23.84
N LEU A 4 10.80 22.07 -22.55
CA LEU A 4 10.88 20.83 -21.78
C LEU A 4 9.89 20.91 -20.64
N ILE A 5 9.07 19.87 -20.48
CA ILE A 5 8.12 19.77 -19.37
C ILE A 5 8.43 18.55 -18.51
N ALA A 6 8.74 18.78 -17.22
CA ALA A 6 8.91 17.73 -16.23
C ALA A 6 7.64 17.57 -15.37
N GLU A 7 7.53 16.44 -14.68
CA GLU A 7 6.38 16.19 -13.79
C GLU A 7 6.46 17.01 -12.49
N LYS A 8 7.69 17.34 -12.04
CA LYS A 8 7.95 17.98 -10.74
C LYS A 8 8.96 19.10 -10.87
N PRO A 9 8.86 20.16 -10.04
CA PRO A 9 9.84 21.27 -10.07
C PRO A 9 11.28 20.83 -9.78
N SER A 10 11.49 19.83 -8.94
CA SER A 10 12.83 19.29 -8.62
C SER A 10 13.48 18.67 -9.84
N VAL A 11 12.78 17.78 -10.53
CA VAL A 11 13.25 17.12 -11.77
C VAL A 11 13.53 18.15 -12.86
N ALA A 12 12.64 19.16 -13.02
CA ALA A 12 12.87 20.26 -13.96
C ALA A 12 14.18 21.00 -13.68
N LYS A 13 14.49 21.29 -12.41
CA LYS A 13 15.74 21.96 -12.01
C LYS A 13 16.98 21.11 -12.28
N ASP A 14 16.92 19.81 -12.01
CA ASP A 14 18.04 18.91 -12.23
C ASP A 14 18.35 18.78 -13.73
N ILE A 15 17.32 18.60 -14.57
CA ILE A 15 17.49 18.59 -16.03
C ILE A 15 17.98 19.96 -16.53
N ALA A 16 17.38 21.07 -16.06
CA ALA A 16 17.76 22.42 -16.47
C ALA A 16 19.23 22.74 -16.16
N ARG A 17 19.74 22.28 -15.02
CA ARG A 17 21.16 22.40 -14.66
C ARG A 17 22.06 21.70 -15.68
N ILE A 18 21.69 20.50 -16.10
CA ILE A 18 22.48 19.68 -17.02
C ILE A 18 22.52 20.29 -18.42
N ILE A 19 21.40 20.83 -18.90
CA ILE A 19 21.32 21.44 -20.24
C ILE A 19 21.71 22.93 -20.27
N GLY A 20 22.05 23.52 -19.11
CA GLY A 20 22.48 24.91 -19.01
C GLY A 20 21.33 25.94 -19.04
N ALA A 21 20.11 25.53 -18.76
CA ALA A 21 18.93 26.43 -18.68
C ALA A 21 18.74 26.98 -17.25
N THR A 22 19.67 27.82 -16.78
CA THR A 22 19.76 28.27 -15.38
C THR A 22 19.06 29.59 -15.09
N GLY A 23 18.58 30.31 -16.11
CA GLY A 23 17.84 31.57 -15.98
C GLY A 23 16.50 31.35 -15.31
N ARG A 24 16.26 32.02 -14.16
CA ARG A 24 15.05 31.85 -13.33
C ARG A 24 13.93 32.74 -13.80
N ASN A 25 12.76 32.16 -14.02
CA ASN A 25 11.52 32.86 -14.32
C ASN A 25 10.40 32.33 -13.39
N ASP A 26 9.26 32.99 -13.37
CA ASP A 26 8.10 32.52 -12.61
C ASP A 26 7.45 31.31 -13.33
N GLY A 27 7.58 30.14 -12.75
CA GLY A 27 7.02 28.88 -13.27
C GLY A 27 7.86 28.17 -14.34
N TYR A 28 9.03 28.67 -14.74
CA TYR A 28 9.94 28.00 -15.66
C TYR A 28 11.39 28.48 -15.50
N LEU A 29 12.33 27.73 -16.10
CA LEU A 29 13.74 28.08 -16.24
C LEU A 29 14.09 28.26 -17.72
N SER A 30 15.07 29.11 -18.06
CA SER A 30 15.44 29.34 -19.44
C SER A 30 16.97 29.43 -19.62
N GLY A 31 17.44 29.14 -20.82
CA GLY A 31 18.85 29.24 -21.18
C GLY A 31 19.22 28.20 -22.24
N ASN A 32 20.33 28.44 -22.90
CA ASN A 32 20.92 27.53 -23.89
C ASN A 32 19.92 27.00 -24.97
N GLY A 33 18.96 27.84 -25.37
CA GLY A 33 17.95 27.44 -26.38
C GLY A 33 16.76 26.65 -25.82
N TYR A 34 16.67 26.48 -24.48
CA TYR A 34 15.60 25.74 -23.80
C TYR A 34 14.76 26.63 -22.90
N MET A 35 13.49 26.23 -22.75
CA MET A 35 12.56 26.70 -21.72
C MET A 35 12.05 25.49 -20.96
N VAL A 36 12.41 25.37 -19.69
CA VAL A 36 12.11 24.19 -18.85
C VAL A 36 11.03 24.53 -17.85
N THR A 37 9.84 23.96 -18.03
CA THR A 37 8.70 24.12 -17.14
C THR A 37 8.36 22.78 -16.47
N TRP A 38 7.31 22.77 -15.61
CA TRP A 38 6.94 21.59 -14.85
C TRP A 38 5.44 21.55 -14.56
N ALA A 39 4.94 20.36 -14.33
CA ALA A 39 3.71 20.13 -13.62
C ALA A 39 4.00 20.01 -12.10
N PHE A 40 3.00 19.74 -11.29
CA PHE A 40 3.11 19.28 -9.90
C PHE A 40 2.05 18.20 -9.68
N GLY A 41 2.23 17.08 -10.37
CA GLY A 41 1.28 16.00 -10.53
C GLY A 41 0.18 16.38 -11.53
N HIS A 42 -1.01 15.80 -11.37
CA HIS A 42 -2.14 16.10 -12.26
C HIS A 42 -2.61 17.55 -12.11
N LEU A 43 -2.43 18.34 -13.16
CA LEU A 43 -3.01 19.68 -13.30
C LEU A 43 -4.41 19.64 -13.91
N ILE A 44 -4.68 18.62 -14.72
CA ILE A 44 -5.94 18.42 -15.43
C ILE A 44 -6.59 17.13 -14.92
N GLN A 45 -7.90 17.13 -14.82
CA GLN A 45 -8.72 16.00 -14.41
C GLN A 45 -9.97 15.88 -15.30
N LEU A 46 -10.65 14.73 -15.24
CA LEU A 46 -11.96 14.54 -15.84
C LEU A 46 -13.01 15.40 -15.10
N ALA A 47 -13.92 15.99 -15.86
CA ALA A 47 -15.02 16.78 -15.31
C ALA A 47 -15.97 15.89 -14.48
N MET A 48 -16.61 16.49 -13.47
CA MET A 48 -17.59 15.83 -12.63
C MET A 48 -18.98 15.84 -13.29
N PRO A 49 -19.97 15.06 -12.78
CA PRO A 49 -21.30 14.94 -13.37
C PRO A 49 -22.02 16.25 -13.69
N GLU A 50 -21.74 17.30 -12.93
CA GLU A 50 -22.34 18.63 -13.15
C GLU A 50 -22.02 19.21 -14.51
N ALA A 51 -20.84 18.91 -15.06
CA ALA A 51 -20.46 19.34 -16.42
C ALA A 51 -21.29 18.65 -17.52
N TYR A 52 -21.94 17.55 -17.20
CA TYR A 52 -22.82 16.77 -18.09
C TYR A 52 -24.31 16.99 -17.77
N GLY A 53 -24.64 18.06 -17.03
CA GLY A 53 -26.02 18.40 -16.69
C GLY A 53 -26.62 17.64 -15.51
N VAL A 54 -25.82 16.87 -14.77
CA VAL A 54 -26.29 16.06 -13.63
C VAL A 54 -25.84 16.72 -12.32
N ALA A 55 -26.67 17.61 -11.78
CA ALA A 55 -26.31 18.44 -10.62
C ALA A 55 -26.51 17.77 -9.24
N ASN A 56 -27.27 16.67 -9.15
CA ASN A 56 -27.60 15.99 -7.89
C ASN A 56 -27.70 14.48 -8.09
N PHE A 57 -27.62 13.75 -6.98
CA PHE A 57 -27.85 12.30 -6.97
C PHE A 57 -29.36 12.01 -7.18
N ARG A 58 -29.74 11.66 -8.40
CA ARG A 58 -31.12 11.34 -8.78
C ARG A 58 -31.16 10.00 -9.49
N ARG A 59 -32.18 9.22 -9.20
CA ARG A 59 -32.38 7.89 -9.78
C ARG A 59 -32.53 7.95 -11.32
N GLU A 60 -33.23 8.96 -11.79
CA GLU A 60 -33.57 9.15 -13.21
C GLU A 60 -32.35 9.57 -14.06
N SER A 61 -31.30 10.06 -13.41
CA SER A 61 -30.07 10.50 -14.08
C SER A 61 -29.02 9.39 -14.20
N LEU A 62 -29.28 8.19 -13.69
CA LEU A 62 -28.34 7.08 -13.66
C LEU A 62 -28.71 6.00 -14.69
N PRO A 63 -27.73 5.38 -15.36
CA PRO A 63 -26.28 5.64 -15.24
C PRO A 63 -25.85 6.91 -16.00
N ILE A 64 -24.77 7.56 -15.52
CA ILE A 64 -24.14 8.70 -16.18
C ILE A 64 -23.03 8.15 -17.09
N LEU A 65 -23.25 8.24 -18.41
CA LEU A 65 -22.35 7.73 -19.44
C LEU A 65 -22.03 8.87 -20.43
N PRO A 66 -21.03 9.74 -20.13
CA PRO A 66 -20.68 10.83 -21.03
C PRO A 66 -20.22 10.28 -22.39
N PRO A 67 -20.73 10.79 -23.52
CA PRO A 67 -20.23 10.37 -24.83
C PRO A 67 -18.76 10.73 -25.00
N ASP A 68 -18.36 11.91 -24.52
CA ASP A 68 -17.00 12.40 -24.48
C ASP A 68 -16.68 12.97 -23.09
N PHE A 69 -15.50 12.61 -22.57
CA PHE A 69 -15.03 13.15 -21.31
C PHE A 69 -14.41 14.53 -21.47
N GLN A 70 -14.91 15.49 -20.71
CA GLN A 70 -14.36 16.85 -20.68
C GLN A 70 -13.16 16.91 -19.72
N LEU A 71 -12.11 17.59 -20.15
CA LEU A 71 -10.92 17.88 -19.34
C LEU A 71 -11.07 19.24 -18.69
N ILE A 72 -10.86 19.31 -17.38
CA ILE A 72 -10.92 20.56 -16.60
C ILE A 72 -9.68 20.70 -15.72
N PRO A 73 -9.27 21.93 -15.34
CA PRO A 73 -8.24 22.12 -14.34
C PRO A 73 -8.64 21.48 -13.02
N ARG A 74 -7.65 20.89 -12.34
CA ARG A 74 -7.84 20.28 -11.02
C ARG A 74 -8.59 21.25 -10.09
N GLN A 75 -9.56 20.72 -9.36
CA GLN A 75 -10.41 21.47 -8.47
C GLN A 75 -10.01 21.31 -7.01
N VAL A 76 -10.23 22.36 -6.22
CA VAL A 76 -10.09 22.38 -4.76
C VAL A 76 -11.41 22.76 -4.10
N LYS A 77 -11.60 22.31 -2.87
CA LYS A 77 -12.80 22.63 -2.08
C LYS A 77 -12.87 24.13 -1.82
N ALA A 78 -14.01 24.74 -2.06
CA ALA A 78 -14.33 26.12 -1.75
C ALA A 78 -15.38 26.19 -0.64
N GLU A 79 -15.76 27.40 -0.21
CA GLU A 79 -16.86 27.58 0.77
C GLU A 79 -18.16 26.98 0.29
N LYS A 80 -18.45 27.13 -1.01
CA LYS A 80 -19.59 26.48 -1.67
C LYS A 80 -19.07 25.67 -2.87
N GLY A 81 -19.10 24.33 -2.75
CA GLY A 81 -18.71 23.41 -3.83
C GLY A 81 -17.21 23.32 -4.08
N TYR A 82 -16.84 23.26 -5.35
CA TYR A 82 -15.47 23.13 -5.82
C TYR A 82 -15.15 24.25 -6.81
N LYS A 83 -13.90 24.69 -6.85
CA LYS A 83 -13.39 25.68 -7.83
C LYS A 83 -12.05 25.20 -8.37
N ALA A 84 -11.67 25.70 -9.54
CA ALA A 84 -10.35 25.45 -10.09
C ALA A 84 -9.27 25.93 -9.12
N ASP A 85 -8.22 25.12 -8.94
CA ASP A 85 -7.06 25.45 -8.10
C ASP A 85 -6.31 26.65 -8.70
N PRO A 86 -6.19 27.78 -7.98
CA PRO A 86 -5.52 28.97 -8.52
C PRO A 86 -4.05 28.72 -8.88
N GLY A 87 -3.35 27.86 -8.13
CA GLY A 87 -1.97 27.49 -8.45
C GLY A 87 -1.86 26.72 -9.75
N VAL A 88 -2.81 25.81 -9.98
CA VAL A 88 -2.93 25.07 -11.25
C VAL A 88 -3.20 26.01 -12.42
N LEU A 89 -4.16 26.93 -12.28
CA LEU A 89 -4.46 27.89 -13.34
C LEU A 89 -3.25 28.76 -13.70
N LYS A 90 -2.50 29.22 -12.68
CA LYS A 90 -1.27 29.98 -12.89
C LYS A 90 -0.24 29.17 -13.68
N GLN A 91 0.01 27.91 -13.28
CA GLN A 91 1.00 27.05 -13.93
C GLN A 91 0.59 26.65 -15.33
N LEU A 92 -0.68 26.37 -15.58
CA LEU A 92 -1.19 26.09 -16.93
C LEU A 92 -0.98 27.29 -17.88
N LYS A 93 -1.13 28.51 -17.38
CA LYS A 93 -0.84 29.73 -18.15
C LYS A 93 0.65 29.77 -18.53
N VAL A 94 1.55 29.52 -17.58
CA VAL A 94 3.00 29.46 -17.82
C VAL A 94 3.34 28.37 -18.83
N ILE A 95 2.80 27.14 -18.67
CA ILE A 95 3.05 26.05 -19.62
C ILE A 95 2.58 26.43 -21.04
N LYS A 96 1.41 27.07 -21.15
CA LYS A 96 0.92 27.55 -22.45
C LYS A 96 1.87 28.58 -23.07
N GLU A 97 2.31 29.59 -22.32
CA GLU A 97 3.24 30.61 -22.78
C GLU A 97 4.59 29.99 -23.22
N VAL A 98 5.11 29.00 -22.48
CA VAL A 98 6.34 28.27 -22.84
C VAL A 98 6.13 27.45 -24.14
N PHE A 99 5.00 26.74 -24.25
CA PHE A 99 4.71 25.95 -25.44
C PHE A 99 4.53 26.86 -26.68
N ASP A 100 3.84 28.00 -26.55
CA ASP A 100 3.61 28.91 -27.67
C ASP A 100 4.91 29.50 -28.23
N GLN A 101 5.92 29.75 -27.38
CA GLN A 101 7.22 30.31 -27.75
C GLN A 101 8.23 29.29 -28.29
N CYS A 102 7.94 27.99 -28.24
CA CYS A 102 8.87 26.94 -28.64
C CYS A 102 8.40 26.21 -29.90
N ASP A 103 9.34 25.61 -30.63
CA ASP A 103 9.08 24.91 -31.89
C ASP A 103 8.68 23.45 -31.66
N ARG A 104 9.23 22.83 -30.62
CA ARG A 104 9.01 21.44 -30.21
C ARG A 104 9.05 21.30 -28.71
N ILE A 105 8.51 20.17 -28.21
CA ILE A 105 8.44 19.86 -26.78
C ILE A 105 9.23 18.59 -26.48
N ILE A 106 10.05 18.60 -25.44
CA ILE A 106 10.63 17.42 -24.82
C ILE A 106 9.78 17.12 -23.58
N VAL A 107 9.20 15.92 -23.52
CA VAL A 107 8.37 15.46 -22.42
C VAL A 107 9.24 14.64 -21.45
N ALA A 108 9.43 15.16 -20.28
CA ALA A 108 10.22 14.59 -19.19
C ALA A 108 9.37 14.33 -17.92
N THR A 109 8.09 14.01 -18.11
CA THR A 109 7.29 13.44 -17.03
C THR A 109 7.71 11.99 -16.77
N ASP A 110 7.35 11.45 -15.61
CA ASP A 110 7.80 10.12 -15.18
C ASP A 110 7.56 9.05 -16.26
N ALA A 111 8.46 8.08 -16.36
CA ALA A 111 8.49 7.07 -17.42
C ALA A 111 7.46 5.96 -17.16
N GLY A 112 6.17 6.29 -17.26
CA GLY A 112 5.07 5.38 -16.98
C GLY A 112 3.72 5.91 -17.43
N ARG A 113 2.66 5.11 -17.21
CA ARG A 113 1.29 5.43 -17.59
C ARG A 113 0.82 6.77 -17.04
N GLU A 114 1.10 7.05 -15.76
CA GLU A 114 0.64 8.28 -15.10
C GLU A 114 1.37 9.52 -15.64
N GLY A 115 2.69 9.45 -15.84
CA GLY A 115 3.46 10.56 -16.40
C GLY A 115 3.03 10.88 -17.84
N GLU A 116 2.71 9.87 -18.65
CA GLU A 116 2.17 10.06 -19.99
C GLU A 116 0.79 10.72 -19.94
N LEU A 117 -0.09 10.25 -19.04
CA LEU A 117 -1.44 10.81 -18.86
C LEU A 117 -1.38 12.28 -18.43
N ILE A 118 -0.52 12.64 -17.47
CA ILE A 118 -0.33 14.01 -16.99
C ILE A 118 0.03 14.94 -18.15
N PHE A 119 1.02 14.56 -18.97
CA PHE A 119 1.42 15.36 -20.11
C PHE A 119 0.31 15.48 -21.16
N ARG A 120 -0.26 14.35 -21.60
CA ARG A 120 -1.28 14.34 -22.67
C ARG A 120 -2.53 15.10 -22.28
N TYR A 121 -2.96 15.04 -21.03
CA TYR A 121 -4.10 15.83 -20.55
C TYR A 121 -3.81 17.33 -20.61
N ILE A 122 -2.62 17.78 -20.22
CA ILE A 122 -2.19 19.18 -20.35
C ILE A 122 -2.15 19.58 -21.83
N PHE A 123 -1.54 18.76 -22.68
CA PHE A 123 -1.37 18.99 -24.11
C PHE A 123 -2.72 19.14 -24.83
N HIS A 124 -3.68 18.26 -24.56
CA HIS A 124 -5.03 18.31 -25.11
C HIS A 124 -5.84 19.48 -24.54
N TYR A 125 -5.79 19.71 -23.24
CA TYR A 125 -6.49 20.83 -22.60
C TYR A 125 -6.06 22.20 -23.16
N LEU A 126 -4.75 22.36 -23.44
CA LEU A 126 -4.21 23.58 -24.05
C LEU A 126 -4.39 23.65 -25.57
N ASN A 127 -5.02 22.65 -26.19
CA ASN A 127 -5.14 22.52 -27.65
C ASN A 127 -3.79 22.66 -28.38
N CYS A 128 -2.71 22.18 -27.77
CA CYS A 128 -1.39 22.23 -28.36
C CYS A 128 -1.26 21.22 -29.52
N ARG A 129 -0.60 21.62 -30.61
CA ARG A 129 -0.36 20.79 -31.79
C ARG A 129 1.11 20.70 -32.18
N LYS A 130 1.99 21.13 -31.29
CA LYS A 130 3.42 21.11 -31.57
C LYS A 130 3.98 19.69 -31.52
N PRO A 131 4.98 19.36 -32.32
CA PRO A 131 5.63 18.07 -32.26
C PRO A 131 6.34 17.91 -30.90
N PHE A 132 6.32 16.69 -30.39
CA PHE A 132 6.97 16.37 -29.13
C PHE A 132 7.71 15.05 -29.20
N VAL A 133 8.75 14.95 -28.36
CA VAL A 133 9.56 13.76 -28.17
C VAL A 133 9.62 13.44 -26.68
N ARG A 134 9.93 12.21 -26.36
CA ARG A 134 9.90 11.68 -24.98
C ARG A 134 11.31 11.45 -24.44
N LEU A 135 11.64 12.05 -23.32
CA LEU A 135 12.75 11.64 -22.46
C LEU A 135 12.25 10.48 -21.58
N TRP A 136 12.77 9.28 -21.82
CA TRP A 136 12.32 8.07 -21.13
C TRP A 136 13.44 7.52 -20.26
N ILE A 137 13.44 7.89 -18.98
CA ILE A 137 14.45 7.51 -18.00
C ILE A 137 13.78 7.11 -16.68
N SER A 138 14.34 6.12 -15.98
CA SER A 138 13.90 5.64 -14.66
C SER A 138 14.84 6.03 -13.52
N SER A 139 15.94 6.73 -13.87
CA SER A 139 16.94 7.26 -12.95
C SER A 139 17.16 8.75 -13.25
N LEU A 140 17.51 9.53 -12.23
CA LEU A 140 17.78 10.97 -12.32
C LEU A 140 19.26 11.31 -12.07
N THR A 141 20.15 10.33 -12.22
CA THR A 141 21.60 10.60 -12.21
C THR A 141 21.98 11.50 -13.39
N ASP A 142 23.03 12.29 -13.24
CA ASP A 142 23.52 13.16 -14.32
C ASP A 142 23.82 12.36 -15.60
N LYS A 143 24.33 11.13 -15.45
CA LYS A 143 24.61 10.19 -16.54
C LYS A 143 23.31 9.78 -17.27
N ALA A 144 22.31 9.29 -16.52
CA ALA A 144 21.03 8.86 -17.11
C ALA A 144 20.29 10.00 -17.82
N ILE A 145 20.32 11.21 -17.27
CA ILE A 145 19.69 12.39 -17.91
C ILE A 145 20.41 12.74 -19.24
N ARG A 146 21.76 12.75 -19.27
CA ARG A 146 22.52 13.02 -20.50
C ARG A 146 22.27 11.97 -21.56
N GLU A 147 22.41 10.70 -21.22
CA GLU A 147 22.16 9.58 -22.14
C GLU A 147 20.72 9.58 -22.65
N GLY A 148 19.73 9.89 -21.78
CA GLY A 148 18.34 10.00 -22.18
C GLY A 148 18.07 11.16 -23.14
N LEU A 149 18.73 12.31 -22.95
CA LEU A 149 18.62 13.47 -23.86
C LEU A 149 19.24 13.18 -25.23
N ASP A 150 20.30 12.37 -25.29
CA ASP A 150 20.91 11.91 -26.53
C ASP A 150 20.03 10.86 -27.25
N ASN A 151 19.15 10.16 -26.51
CA ASN A 151 18.31 9.06 -27.00
C ASN A 151 16.80 9.36 -26.93
N LEU A 152 16.39 10.58 -27.21
CA LEU A 152 14.98 10.99 -27.20
C LEU A 152 14.14 10.12 -28.14
N GLN A 153 12.98 9.70 -27.71
CA GLN A 153 12.07 8.83 -28.44
C GLN A 153 10.92 9.62 -29.09
N PRO A 154 10.43 9.22 -30.27
CA PRO A 154 9.22 9.82 -30.86
C PRO A 154 8.02 9.70 -29.92
N GLY A 155 7.21 10.76 -29.84
CA GLY A 155 6.03 10.79 -28.94
C GLY A 155 4.98 9.74 -29.30
N GLU A 156 4.83 9.43 -30.60
CA GLU A 156 3.86 8.48 -31.15
C GLU A 156 4.09 7.04 -30.61
N ARG A 157 5.33 6.71 -30.24
CA ARG A 157 5.65 5.42 -29.63
C ARG A 157 4.83 5.15 -28.36
N TYR A 158 4.38 6.19 -27.69
CA TYR A 158 3.67 6.11 -26.41
C TYR A 158 2.16 6.35 -26.52
N ASP A 159 1.60 6.38 -27.75
CA ASP A 159 0.17 6.59 -27.96
C ASP A 159 -0.68 5.50 -27.31
N ASN A 160 -0.29 4.24 -27.45
CA ASN A 160 -1.00 3.13 -26.81
C ASN A 160 -0.88 3.16 -25.26
N LEU A 161 0.27 3.59 -24.73
CA LEU A 161 0.44 3.80 -23.30
C LEU A 161 -0.51 4.88 -22.77
N TYR A 162 -0.64 6.00 -23.53
CA TYR A 162 -1.63 7.03 -23.23
C TYR A 162 -3.05 6.50 -23.30
N LEU A 163 -3.41 5.74 -24.34
CA LEU A 163 -4.75 5.14 -24.49
C LEU A 163 -5.07 4.21 -23.31
N SER A 164 -4.12 3.39 -22.87
CA SER A 164 -4.25 2.55 -21.69
C SER A 164 -4.51 3.36 -20.41
N ALA A 165 -3.70 4.41 -20.18
CA ALA A 165 -3.85 5.29 -19.02
C ALA A 165 -5.17 6.06 -19.02
N LYS A 166 -5.58 6.61 -20.17
CA LYS A 166 -6.85 7.29 -20.37
C LYS A 166 -8.04 6.36 -20.12
N SER A 167 -8.01 5.16 -20.70
CA SER A 167 -9.06 4.15 -20.54
C SER A 167 -9.23 3.76 -19.06
N ARG A 168 -8.14 3.62 -18.31
CA ARG A 168 -8.18 3.38 -16.87
C ARG A 168 -8.83 4.53 -16.11
N SER A 169 -8.45 5.78 -16.40
CA SER A 169 -8.99 6.97 -15.74
C SER A 169 -10.50 7.11 -16.00
N GLU A 170 -10.95 6.92 -17.24
CA GLU A 170 -12.36 6.98 -17.63
C GLU A 170 -13.18 5.85 -17.01
N ALA A 171 -12.65 4.63 -16.99
CA ALA A 171 -13.30 3.47 -16.38
C ALA A 171 -13.44 3.63 -14.84
N ASP A 172 -12.40 4.09 -14.14
CA ASP A 172 -12.47 4.37 -12.70
C ASP A 172 -13.50 5.48 -12.40
N TRP A 173 -13.63 6.50 -13.26
CA TRP A 173 -14.67 7.52 -13.17
C TRP A 173 -16.06 6.91 -13.36
N LEU A 174 -16.29 6.16 -14.45
CA LEU A 174 -17.59 5.55 -14.76
C LEU A 174 -18.11 4.68 -13.62
N ILE A 175 -17.27 3.78 -13.12
CA ILE A 175 -17.68 2.86 -12.04
C ILE A 175 -17.79 3.61 -10.71
N GLY A 176 -16.80 4.45 -10.37
CA GLY A 176 -16.77 5.18 -9.10
C GLY A 176 -17.98 6.11 -8.92
N ILE A 177 -18.29 6.90 -9.94
CA ILE A 177 -19.43 7.84 -9.92
C ILE A 177 -20.75 7.10 -9.89
N ASN A 178 -20.97 6.19 -10.83
CA ASN A 178 -22.27 5.51 -10.96
C ASN A 178 -22.59 4.62 -9.76
N ALA A 179 -21.65 3.79 -9.31
CA ALA A 179 -21.85 2.93 -8.15
C ALA A 179 -22.06 3.76 -6.86
N THR A 180 -21.28 4.82 -6.66
CA THR A 180 -21.43 5.72 -5.51
C THR A 180 -22.79 6.40 -5.50
N GLN A 181 -23.22 6.96 -6.62
CA GLN A 181 -24.52 7.64 -6.70
C GLN A 181 -25.67 6.65 -6.56
N ALA A 182 -25.61 5.49 -7.22
CA ALA A 182 -26.66 4.48 -7.14
C ALA A 182 -26.87 3.99 -5.71
N LEU A 183 -25.81 3.62 -5.00
CA LEU A 183 -25.92 3.17 -3.61
C LEU A 183 -26.38 4.30 -2.67
N SER A 184 -25.92 5.54 -2.89
CA SER A 184 -26.34 6.68 -2.07
C SER A 184 -27.81 7.03 -2.28
N VAL A 185 -28.32 6.93 -3.51
CA VAL A 185 -29.75 7.09 -3.86
C VAL A 185 -30.59 5.98 -3.21
N ALA A 186 -30.14 4.72 -3.30
CA ALA A 186 -30.84 3.59 -2.68
C ALA A 186 -30.87 3.71 -1.14
N ALA A 187 -29.82 4.27 -0.54
CA ALA A 187 -29.76 4.52 0.90
C ALA A 187 -30.66 5.69 1.37
N GLY A 188 -31.06 6.58 0.46
CA GLY A 188 -31.91 7.74 0.76
C GLY A 188 -31.24 8.84 1.59
N GLN A 189 -30.00 8.64 2.06
CA GLN A 189 -29.25 9.60 2.88
C GLN A 189 -27.74 9.38 2.83
N GLY A 190 -26.99 10.48 2.91
CA GLY A 190 -25.54 10.44 2.98
C GLY A 190 -24.86 10.02 1.68
N VAL A 191 -23.54 9.85 1.72
CA VAL A 191 -22.73 9.38 0.59
C VAL A 191 -22.15 8.02 0.93
N PHE A 192 -22.42 7.04 0.07
CA PHE A 192 -21.90 5.68 0.14
C PHE A 192 -20.96 5.43 -1.02
N SER A 193 -19.69 5.87 -0.86
CA SER A 193 -18.72 5.75 -1.93
C SER A 193 -18.29 4.31 -2.17
N LEU A 194 -18.24 3.94 -3.43
CA LEU A 194 -17.73 2.68 -3.94
C LEU A 194 -16.67 2.95 -5.01
N GLY A 195 -15.82 1.98 -5.26
CA GLY A 195 -14.79 2.05 -6.29
C GLY A 195 -14.05 0.74 -6.44
N ARG A 196 -13.43 0.55 -7.59
CA ARG A 196 -12.75 -0.70 -8.00
C ARG A 196 -11.70 -1.21 -7.00
N VAL A 197 -11.00 -0.32 -6.31
CA VAL A 197 -9.99 -0.69 -5.31
C VAL A 197 -10.51 -0.48 -3.89
N GLN A 198 -11.26 0.60 -3.64
CA GLN A 198 -11.82 0.93 -2.35
C GLN A 198 -12.76 -0.18 -1.82
N THR A 199 -13.63 -0.70 -2.69
CA THR A 199 -14.64 -1.70 -2.28
C THR A 199 -14.01 -3.05 -1.89
N PRO A 200 -13.13 -3.67 -2.68
CA PRO A 200 -12.43 -4.88 -2.26
C PRO A 200 -11.60 -4.69 -0.98
N THR A 201 -10.97 -3.52 -0.80
CA THR A 201 -10.22 -3.21 0.42
C THR A 201 -11.13 -3.19 1.66
N LEU A 202 -12.33 -2.59 1.56
CA LEU A 202 -13.33 -2.66 2.63
C LEU A 202 -13.76 -4.10 2.92
N VAL A 203 -13.98 -4.88 1.86
CA VAL A 203 -14.39 -6.30 1.98
C VAL A 203 -13.32 -7.12 2.71
N MET A 204 -12.04 -6.93 2.42
CA MET A 204 -10.94 -7.60 3.14
C MET A 204 -11.00 -7.33 4.65
N ILE A 205 -11.22 -6.06 5.05
CA ILE A 205 -11.29 -5.67 6.47
C ILE A 205 -12.53 -6.30 7.13
N CYS A 206 -13.70 -6.17 6.50
CA CYS A 206 -14.95 -6.67 7.05
C CYS A 206 -14.97 -8.20 7.17
N SER A 207 -14.50 -8.92 6.15
CA SER A 207 -14.43 -10.38 6.16
C SER A 207 -13.50 -10.89 7.28
N ARG A 208 -12.31 -10.28 7.42
CA ARG A 208 -11.37 -10.62 8.49
C ARG A 208 -11.96 -10.34 9.87
N TYR A 209 -12.68 -9.22 10.03
CA TYR A 209 -13.32 -8.86 11.28
C TYR A 209 -14.41 -9.88 11.66
N LEU A 210 -15.25 -10.26 10.71
CA LEU A 210 -16.32 -11.24 10.95
C LEU A 210 -15.77 -12.64 11.20
N GLU A 211 -14.74 -13.07 10.45
CA GLU A 211 -14.02 -14.32 10.68
C GLU A 211 -13.44 -14.36 12.11
N ASN A 212 -12.81 -13.28 12.55
CA ASN A 212 -12.23 -13.18 13.89
C ASN A 212 -13.31 -13.18 14.98
N LYS A 213 -14.37 -12.38 14.80
CA LYS A 213 -15.44 -12.22 15.78
C LYS A 213 -16.30 -13.48 15.96
N ASN A 214 -16.53 -14.22 14.88
CA ASN A 214 -17.35 -15.43 14.89
C ASN A 214 -16.54 -16.71 15.13
N PHE A 215 -15.22 -16.57 15.33
CA PHE A 215 -14.36 -17.71 15.56
C PHE A 215 -14.69 -18.39 16.88
N VAL A 216 -14.84 -19.70 16.84
CA VAL A 216 -15.03 -20.53 18.02
C VAL A 216 -13.72 -21.24 18.34
N PRO A 217 -13.05 -20.89 19.45
CA PRO A 217 -11.80 -21.56 19.83
C PRO A 217 -12.04 -23.04 20.14
N ALA A 218 -11.25 -23.91 19.52
CA ALA A 218 -11.21 -25.34 19.86
C ALA A 218 -10.04 -25.61 20.82
N LYS A 219 -10.29 -26.34 21.90
CA LYS A 219 -9.26 -26.79 22.81
C LYS A 219 -8.49 -27.96 22.22
N PHE A 220 -7.21 -28.01 22.51
CA PHE A 220 -6.36 -29.17 22.24
C PHE A 220 -5.26 -29.25 23.30
N TRP A 221 -4.68 -30.42 23.43
CA TRP A 221 -3.64 -30.69 24.40
C TRP A 221 -2.36 -31.11 23.72
N GLN A 222 -1.23 -30.70 24.28
CA GLN A 222 0.12 -31.12 23.86
C GLN A 222 0.97 -31.41 25.11
N LEU A 223 1.98 -32.26 24.96
CA LEU A 223 2.95 -32.52 26.00
C LEU A 223 4.19 -31.65 25.78
N LYS A 224 4.76 -31.17 26.88
CA LYS A 224 6.06 -30.51 26.93
C LYS A 224 6.97 -31.30 27.85
N ALA A 225 7.98 -31.97 27.30
CA ALA A 225 8.95 -32.74 28.03
C ALA A 225 10.20 -31.90 28.33
N ALA A 226 10.69 -31.94 29.55
CA ALA A 226 11.95 -31.38 29.97
C ALA A 226 13.00 -32.49 30.11
N THR A 227 14.16 -32.28 29.53
CA THR A 227 15.27 -33.25 29.49
C THR A 227 16.62 -32.53 29.49
N ALA A 228 17.71 -33.28 29.54
CA ALA A 228 19.07 -32.74 29.48
C ALA A 228 20.00 -33.69 28.71
N SER A 229 21.00 -33.13 28.04
CA SER A 229 22.17 -33.84 27.50
C SER A 229 23.42 -33.06 27.81
N GLY A 230 24.51 -33.74 28.20
CA GLY A 230 25.78 -33.09 28.53
C GLY A 230 25.70 -32.03 29.63
N GLY A 231 24.72 -32.11 30.53
CA GLY A 231 24.51 -31.11 31.61
C GLY A 231 23.71 -29.87 31.19
N MET A 232 23.31 -29.75 29.91
CA MET A 232 22.47 -28.67 29.39
C MET A 232 21.00 -29.13 29.29
N GLY A 233 20.12 -28.45 30.05
CA GLY A 233 18.69 -28.71 30.05
C GLY A 233 17.98 -28.02 28.85
N PHE A 234 16.98 -28.70 28.28
CA PHE A 234 16.12 -28.14 27.24
C PHE A 234 14.72 -28.76 27.30
N THR A 235 13.80 -28.19 26.54
CA THR A 235 12.42 -28.69 26.45
C THR A 235 12.05 -29.05 25.04
N ALA A 236 11.29 -30.14 24.89
CA ALA A 236 10.77 -30.60 23.62
C ALA A 236 9.24 -30.66 23.67
N GLN A 237 8.58 -30.37 22.56
CA GLN A 237 7.12 -30.36 22.46
C GLN A 237 6.64 -31.56 21.65
N SER A 238 5.51 -32.20 22.09
CA SER A 238 4.93 -33.31 21.33
C SER A 238 4.53 -32.87 19.93
N THR A 239 4.80 -33.72 18.94
CA THR A 239 4.32 -33.53 17.56
C THR A 239 2.82 -33.75 17.47
N ALA A 240 2.30 -34.71 18.26
CA ALA A 240 0.86 -34.96 18.40
C ALA A 240 0.14 -33.84 19.12
N LYS A 241 -1.08 -33.59 18.67
CA LYS A 241 -2.08 -32.71 19.31
C LYS A 241 -3.32 -33.56 19.55
N TRP A 242 -3.79 -33.58 20.79
CA TRP A 242 -4.98 -34.34 21.16
C TRP A 242 -6.17 -33.41 21.31
N GLU A 243 -7.28 -33.77 20.71
CA GLU A 243 -8.53 -33.04 20.83
C GLU A 243 -9.31 -33.42 22.11
N GLN A 244 -8.98 -34.59 22.69
CA GLN A 244 -9.59 -35.11 23.90
C GLN A 244 -8.57 -35.19 25.04
N GLN A 245 -8.90 -34.59 26.18
CA GLN A 245 -8.03 -34.55 27.35
C GLN A 245 -7.65 -35.94 27.91
N PRO A 246 -8.58 -36.95 27.98
CA PRO A 246 -8.23 -38.29 28.45
C PRO A 246 -7.13 -38.96 27.63
N GLU A 247 -7.12 -38.79 26.30
CA GLU A 247 -6.09 -39.33 25.41
C GLU A 247 -4.71 -38.71 25.71
N ALA A 248 -4.70 -37.38 25.91
CA ALA A 248 -3.50 -36.65 26.25
C ALA A 248 -2.95 -37.06 27.63
N ILE A 249 -3.83 -37.32 28.63
CA ILE A 249 -3.46 -37.82 29.94
C ILE A 249 -2.88 -39.24 29.82
N ALA A 250 -3.49 -40.09 29.02
CA ALA A 250 -2.96 -41.44 28.80
C ALA A 250 -1.56 -41.42 28.14
N ALA A 251 -1.35 -40.52 27.16
CA ALA A 251 -0.04 -40.30 26.56
C ALA A 251 0.98 -39.76 27.59
N LEU A 252 0.57 -38.75 28.39
CA LEU A 252 1.39 -38.22 29.49
C LEU A 252 1.88 -39.34 30.41
N GLN A 253 0.99 -40.27 30.83
CA GLN A 253 1.34 -41.35 31.74
C GLN A 253 2.34 -42.31 31.08
N ARG A 254 2.15 -42.70 29.82
CA ARG A 254 3.14 -43.56 29.10
C ARG A 254 4.52 -42.91 29.01
N VAL A 255 4.59 -41.59 28.78
CA VAL A 255 5.85 -40.85 28.72
C VAL A 255 6.53 -40.83 30.12
N LYS A 256 5.76 -40.64 31.20
CA LYS A 256 6.27 -40.71 32.60
C LYS A 256 6.78 -42.09 32.91
N ASP A 257 6.05 -43.14 32.56
CA ASP A 257 6.42 -44.52 32.81
C ASP A 257 7.69 -44.93 32.06
N ALA A 258 7.91 -44.36 30.88
CA ALA A 258 9.14 -44.55 30.10
C ALA A 258 10.38 -43.93 30.78
N GLY A 259 10.21 -42.86 31.56
CA GLY A 259 11.25 -42.20 32.37
C GLY A 259 12.42 -41.61 31.58
N GLN A 260 12.42 -41.74 30.27
CA GLN A 260 13.47 -41.29 29.36
C GLN A 260 12.95 -41.02 27.97
N LEU A 261 13.68 -40.22 27.22
CA LEU A 261 13.47 -39.99 25.79
C LEU A 261 14.63 -40.56 24.98
N VAL A 262 14.37 -41.07 23.80
CA VAL A 262 15.39 -41.55 22.85
C VAL A 262 15.45 -40.59 21.69
N VAL A 263 16.63 -40.17 21.28
CA VAL A 263 16.85 -39.35 20.09
C VAL A 263 16.70 -40.22 18.86
N LYS A 264 15.59 -40.06 18.13
CA LYS A 264 15.30 -40.82 16.89
C LYS A 264 16.11 -40.34 15.71
N SER A 265 16.22 -39.01 15.57
CA SER A 265 16.98 -38.39 14.48
C SER A 265 17.46 -37.01 14.87
N VAL A 266 18.57 -36.59 14.28
CA VAL A 266 19.14 -35.25 14.41
C VAL A 266 19.49 -34.73 13.04
N GLU A 267 18.75 -33.73 12.60
CA GLU A 267 19.02 -33.02 11.36
C GLU A 267 19.76 -31.72 11.66
N ARG A 268 20.94 -31.53 11.06
CA ARG A 268 21.73 -30.29 11.13
C ARG A 268 21.82 -29.69 9.75
N LYS A 269 21.38 -28.45 9.63
CA LYS A 269 21.41 -27.71 8.36
C LYS A 269 21.99 -26.33 8.60
N GLU A 270 22.88 -25.95 7.69
CA GLU A 270 23.24 -24.56 7.56
C GLU A 270 22.11 -23.79 6.84
N ALA A 271 21.52 -22.83 7.52
CA ALA A 271 20.47 -21.97 6.98
C ALA A 271 21.05 -20.62 6.63
N CYS A 272 21.15 -20.34 5.32
CA CYS A 272 21.55 -19.05 4.82
C CYS A 272 20.32 -18.17 4.61
N GLN A 273 20.31 -16.99 5.22
CA GLN A 273 19.28 -15.97 5.03
C GLN A 273 19.84 -14.86 4.16
N GLU A 274 19.26 -14.72 2.96
CA GLU A 274 19.63 -13.65 2.05
C GLU A 274 19.31 -12.28 2.63
N PRO A 275 20.11 -11.24 2.31
CA PRO A 275 19.77 -9.87 2.65
C PRO A 275 18.39 -9.48 2.10
N PRO A 276 17.63 -8.65 2.81
CA PRO A 276 16.36 -8.15 2.28
C PRO A 276 16.62 -7.28 1.05
N LEU A 277 15.63 -7.21 0.15
CA LEU A 277 15.65 -6.21 -0.92
C LEU A 277 15.45 -4.81 -0.33
N LEU A 278 15.85 -3.79 -1.08
CA LEU A 278 15.57 -2.39 -0.77
C LEU A 278 14.05 -2.16 -0.57
N TYR A 279 13.68 -1.02 -0.02
CA TYR A 279 12.27 -0.65 0.11
C TYR A 279 11.67 -0.16 -1.20
N ASP A 280 10.46 -0.59 -1.50
CA ASP A 280 9.46 0.20 -2.17
C ASP A 280 8.62 0.96 -1.12
N LEU A 281 7.69 1.81 -1.57
CA LEU A 281 6.82 2.56 -0.65
C LEU A 281 5.98 1.64 0.24
N THR A 282 5.39 0.58 -0.33
CA THR A 282 4.52 -0.34 0.42
C THR A 282 5.28 -1.07 1.52
N THR A 283 6.49 -1.54 1.23
CA THR A 283 7.32 -2.25 2.22
C THR A 283 7.79 -1.30 3.33
N LEU A 284 8.16 -0.05 3.00
CA LEU A 284 8.46 0.98 3.98
C LEU A 284 7.26 1.27 4.88
N GLN A 285 6.06 1.44 4.31
CA GLN A 285 4.83 1.68 5.07
C GLN A 285 4.50 0.51 6.01
N LYS A 286 4.65 -0.74 5.55
CA LYS A 286 4.44 -1.94 6.37
C LYS A 286 5.38 -1.98 7.57
N GLU A 287 6.64 -1.70 7.35
CA GLU A 287 7.64 -1.75 8.41
C GLU A 287 7.51 -0.57 9.38
N ALA A 288 7.26 0.64 8.88
CA ALA A 288 6.98 1.80 9.72
C ALA A 288 5.70 1.62 10.57
N ASN A 289 4.65 0.98 10.02
CA ASN A 289 3.47 0.63 10.81
C ASN A 289 3.78 -0.38 11.91
N THR A 290 4.59 -1.39 11.60
CA THR A 290 4.95 -2.45 12.57
C THR A 290 5.87 -1.93 13.67
N LYS A 291 6.96 -1.23 13.31
CA LYS A 291 8.02 -0.79 14.24
C LYS A 291 7.71 0.54 14.93
N LEU A 292 7.10 1.49 14.20
CA LEU A 292 6.89 2.86 14.66
C LEU A 292 5.42 3.20 14.95
N ASN A 293 4.50 2.29 14.60
CA ASN A 293 3.05 2.52 14.67
C ASN A 293 2.58 3.73 13.83
N PHE A 294 3.26 4.01 12.72
CA PHE A 294 2.85 5.05 11.79
C PHE A 294 1.80 4.53 10.82
N SER A 295 0.85 5.39 10.42
CA SER A 295 -0.06 5.07 9.33
C SER A 295 0.67 5.10 7.99
N ALA A 296 0.11 4.46 6.98
CA ALA A 296 0.63 4.48 5.63
C ALA A 296 0.73 5.91 5.07
N ASP A 297 -0.29 6.74 5.34
CA ASP A 297 -0.33 8.15 4.93
C ASP A 297 0.73 8.99 5.64
N LYS A 298 0.86 8.83 6.98
CA LYS A 298 1.91 9.50 7.74
C LYS A 298 3.30 9.14 7.22
N THR A 299 3.54 7.84 6.96
CA THR A 299 4.83 7.37 6.42
C THR A 299 5.13 8.00 5.06
N LEU A 300 4.14 8.04 4.15
CA LEU A 300 4.29 8.70 2.84
C LEU A 300 4.59 10.20 2.99
N SER A 301 3.87 10.90 3.87
CA SER A 301 4.06 12.34 4.11
C SER A 301 5.47 12.65 4.63
N ILE A 302 5.99 11.82 5.54
CA ILE A 302 7.36 11.95 6.05
C ILE A 302 8.38 11.66 4.96
N ALA A 303 8.18 10.57 4.21
CA ALA A 303 9.06 10.19 3.10
C ALA A 303 9.10 11.28 2.02
N GLN A 304 7.96 11.93 1.74
CA GLN A 304 7.88 13.08 0.83
C GLN A 304 8.70 14.28 1.36
N SER A 305 8.62 14.57 2.66
CA SER A 305 9.43 15.62 3.29
C SER A 305 10.94 15.35 3.19
N LEU A 306 11.36 14.09 3.41
CA LEU A 306 12.77 13.69 3.27
C LEU A 306 13.28 13.82 1.83
N TYR A 307 12.43 13.48 0.86
CA TYR A 307 12.72 13.71 -0.56
C TYR A 307 12.88 15.20 -0.88
N GLU A 308 11.99 16.06 -0.39
CA GLU A 308 12.05 17.51 -0.60
C GLU A 308 13.29 18.14 0.07
N LYS A 309 13.74 17.57 1.18
CA LYS A 309 15.02 17.90 1.84
C LYS A 309 16.24 17.34 1.09
N LYS A 310 16.04 16.58 0.00
CA LYS A 310 17.09 15.97 -0.80
C LYS A 310 18.00 14.98 -0.05
N VAL A 311 17.44 14.27 0.94
CA VAL A 311 18.17 13.24 1.72
C VAL A 311 17.67 11.81 1.43
N MET A 312 16.65 11.68 0.59
CA MET A 312 16.06 10.40 0.18
C MET A 312 15.58 10.48 -1.26
N SER A 313 15.60 9.36 -1.98
CA SER A 313 15.03 9.23 -3.32
C SER A 313 13.50 9.38 -3.32
N TYR A 314 12.89 9.51 -4.51
CA TYR A 314 11.46 9.75 -4.64
C TYR A 314 10.61 8.63 -4.00
N PRO A 315 9.66 8.96 -3.09
CA PRO A 315 9.03 7.94 -2.25
C PRO A 315 7.95 7.11 -2.95
N ARG A 316 7.35 7.59 -4.03
CA ARG A 316 6.24 6.87 -4.70
C ARG A 316 6.77 5.89 -5.73
N THR A 317 7.48 4.88 -5.27
CA THR A 317 8.01 3.81 -6.11
C THR A 317 7.41 2.46 -5.76
N GLY A 318 7.19 1.63 -6.78
CA GLY A 318 6.82 0.22 -6.63
C GLY A 318 8.01 -0.73 -6.79
N SER A 319 9.19 -0.22 -7.12
CA SER A 319 10.38 -1.03 -7.30
C SER A 319 11.17 -1.22 -6.00
N ARG A 320 11.70 -2.42 -5.82
CA ARG A 320 12.67 -2.77 -4.76
C ARG A 320 14.08 -2.95 -5.31
N TYR A 321 14.29 -2.48 -6.55
CA TYR A 321 15.53 -2.62 -7.29
C TYR A 321 16.07 -1.25 -7.70
N ILE A 322 17.37 -1.19 -7.87
CA ILE A 322 18.09 -0.04 -8.47
C ILE A 322 18.73 -0.49 -9.78
N PRO A 323 18.92 0.43 -10.75
CA PRO A 323 19.67 0.14 -11.97
C PRO A 323 21.19 0.19 -11.72
N GLU A 324 21.96 -0.27 -12.70
CA GLU A 324 23.42 -0.33 -12.62
C GLU A 324 24.08 1.04 -12.39
N ASP A 325 23.61 2.08 -13.07
CA ASP A 325 24.16 3.44 -12.92
C ASP A 325 23.98 3.99 -11.49
N VAL A 326 22.88 3.64 -10.81
CA VAL A 326 22.66 4.00 -9.41
C VAL A 326 23.52 3.13 -8.50
N PHE A 327 23.74 1.86 -8.85
CA PHE A 327 24.60 0.98 -8.06
C PHE A 327 26.05 1.44 -8.05
N ASP A 328 26.55 2.00 -9.14
CA ASP A 328 27.91 2.56 -9.23
C ASP A 328 28.18 3.64 -8.16
N GLU A 329 27.14 4.34 -7.70
CA GLU A 329 27.22 5.37 -6.66
C GLU A 329 27.06 4.82 -5.21
N MET A 330 26.71 3.53 -5.05
CA MET A 330 26.43 2.97 -3.72
C MET A 330 27.62 2.90 -2.77
N PRO A 331 28.84 2.61 -3.22
CA PRO A 331 30.01 2.65 -2.33
C PRO A 331 30.19 4.01 -1.64
N GLU A 332 30.01 5.12 -2.38
CA GLU A 332 30.12 6.46 -1.83
C GLU A 332 29.01 6.75 -0.80
N ARG A 333 27.77 6.28 -1.07
CA ARG A 333 26.64 6.44 -0.15
C ARG A 333 26.79 5.59 1.11
N VAL A 334 27.38 4.39 1.01
CA VAL A 334 27.73 3.56 2.18
C VAL A 334 28.80 4.26 3.01
N ALA A 335 29.87 4.77 2.38
CA ALA A 335 30.92 5.51 3.08
C ALA A 335 30.37 6.77 3.77
N LEU A 336 29.40 7.47 3.15
CA LEU A 336 28.72 8.62 3.74
C LEU A 336 28.02 8.27 5.05
N LEU A 337 27.39 7.09 5.15
CA LEU A 337 26.76 6.61 6.39
C LEU A 337 27.77 6.29 7.50
N GLY A 338 29.06 6.18 7.19
CA GLY A 338 30.16 6.17 8.17
C GLY A 338 30.25 7.46 9.01
N GLN A 339 29.65 8.56 8.54
CA GLN A 339 29.54 9.83 9.28
C GLN A 339 28.21 9.95 10.05
N TYR A 340 27.25 9.03 9.85
CA TYR A 340 25.98 9.06 10.55
C TYR A 340 26.06 8.22 11.85
N PRO A 341 25.93 8.83 13.05
CA PRO A 341 26.31 8.21 14.32
C PRO A 341 25.75 6.80 14.55
N ARG A 342 24.49 6.57 14.14
CA ARG A 342 23.82 5.28 14.34
C ARG A 342 24.43 4.14 13.52
N PHE A 343 24.90 4.43 12.33
CA PHE A 343 25.39 3.43 11.38
C PHE A 343 26.89 3.47 11.16
N ALA A 344 27.60 4.43 11.77
CA ALA A 344 29.03 4.68 11.55
C ALA A 344 29.90 3.43 11.65
N GLY A 345 29.74 2.66 12.73
CA GLY A 345 30.54 1.46 12.94
C GLY A 345 30.27 0.35 11.92
N TYR A 346 28.99 0.16 11.54
CA TYR A 346 28.64 -0.86 10.56
C TYR A 346 29.05 -0.47 9.14
N ALA A 347 28.77 0.77 8.75
CA ALA A 347 29.11 1.30 7.43
C ALA A 347 30.62 1.27 7.19
N ALA A 348 31.45 1.61 8.19
CA ALA A 348 32.91 1.51 8.11
C ALA A 348 33.40 0.06 7.89
N GLY A 349 32.70 -0.94 8.40
CA GLY A 349 32.99 -2.35 8.14
C GLY A 349 32.61 -2.84 6.75
N LEU A 350 31.69 -2.14 6.07
CA LEU A 350 31.30 -2.42 4.69
C LEU A 350 32.17 -1.68 3.67
N ASP A 351 32.80 -0.58 4.06
CA ASP A 351 33.62 0.23 3.18
C ASP A 351 34.79 -0.59 2.58
N GLY A 352 34.97 -0.49 1.26
CA GLY A 352 35.98 -1.27 0.53
C GLY A 352 35.64 -2.76 0.34
N THR A 353 34.49 -3.25 0.83
CA THR A 353 34.03 -4.63 0.56
C THR A 353 33.13 -4.69 -0.66
N PRO A 354 33.09 -5.83 -1.39
CA PRO A 354 32.13 -6.01 -2.48
C PRO A 354 30.70 -5.96 -1.96
N LEU A 355 29.91 -5.00 -2.43
CA LEU A 355 28.51 -4.85 -2.07
C LEU A 355 27.63 -5.94 -2.72
N ASN A 356 26.63 -6.42 -2.00
CA ASN A 356 25.67 -7.40 -2.49
C ASN A 356 24.82 -6.82 -3.64
N ARG A 357 24.68 -7.56 -4.73
CA ARG A 357 23.99 -7.08 -5.95
C ARG A 357 22.55 -7.60 -6.10
N ARG A 358 21.99 -8.23 -5.09
CA ARG A 358 20.65 -8.83 -5.17
C ARG A 358 19.54 -7.80 -5.50
N SER A 359 19.72 -6.56 -5.08
CA SER A 359 18.80 -5.45 -5.35
C SER A 359 19.14 -4.66 -6.62
N VAL A 360 20.04 -5.15 -7.47
CA VAL A 360 20.44 -4.51 -8.73
C VAL A 360 19.81 -5.23 -9.90
N ASN A 361 18.93 -4.57 -10.65
CA ASN A 361 18.28 -5.16 -11.83
C ASN A 361 17.52 -4.09 -12.62
N ASP A 362 18.06 -3.66 -13.77
CA ASP A 362 17.43 -2.64 -14.63
C ASP A 362 16.04 -3.03 -15.09
N GLY A 363 15.83 -4.31 -15.44
CA GLY A 363 14.53 -4.81 -15.94
C GLY A 363 13.42 -4.89 -14.91
N LYS A 364 13.75 -4.72 -13.61
CA LYS A 364 12.80 -4.69 -12.50
C LYS A 364 12.60 -3.31 -11.88
N VAL A 365 13.29 -2.32 -12.39
CA VAL A 365 13.00 -0.92 -12.08
C VAL A 365 11.75 -0.52 -12.86
N THR A 366 10.77 0.05 -12.16
CA THR A 366 9.55 0.59 -12.75
C THR A 366 9.77 2.07 -13.12
N ASP A 367 8.78 2.92 -12.93
CA ASP A 367 8.86 4.37 -13.18
C ASP A 367 9.98 5.05 -12.35
N HIS A 368 10.26 4.50 -11.17
CA HIS A 368 11.30 4.92 -10.24
C HIS A 368 11.99 3.72 -9.61
N HIS A 369 13.28 3.88 -9.30
CA HIS A 369 14.05 2.87 -8.56
C HIS A 369 13.64 2.81 -7.07
N ALA A 370 14.14 1.82 -6.34
CA ALA A 370 13.91 1.62 -4.92
C ALA A 370 14.27 2.85 -4.06
N LEU A 371 13.74 2.87 -2.83
CA LEU A 371 14.07 3.90 -1.85
C LEU A 371 15.49 3.72 -1.31
N ILE A 372 16.28 4.76 -1.46
CA ILE A 372 17.67 4.86 -0.98
C ILE A 372 17.92 6.27 -0.44
N ILE A 373 18.97 6.43 0.34
CA ILE A 373 19.47 7.76 0.68
C ILE A 373 20.15 8.40 -0.52
N THR A 374 20.27 9.72 -0.51
CA THR A 374 21.04 10.47 -1.51
C THR A 374 22.50 10.67 -1.06
N GLU A 375 23.25 11.44 -1.83
CA GLU A 375 24.61 11.91 -1.52
C GLU A 375 24.64 12.95 -0.38
N ASN A 376 23.51 13.34 0.17
CA ASN A 376 23.42 14.35 1.23
C ASN A 376 23.12 13.71 2.57
N LEU A 377 23.92 14.00 3.59
CA LEU A 377 23.56 13.71 4.97
C LEU A 377 22.43 14.63 5.44
N PRO A 378 21.50 14.14 6.23
CA PRO A 378 20.44 14.99 6.77
C PRO A 378 21.01 16.01 7.75
N GLY A 379 20.53 17.23 7.66
CA GLY A 379 20.69 18.24 8.70
C GLY A 379 19.77 17.94 9.89
N GLU A 380 19.10 18.96 10.42
CA GLU A 380 18.13 18.77 11.49
C GLU A 380 16.86 18.06 10.99
N LEU A 381 16.55 16.91 11.58
CA LEU A 381 15.35 16.14 11.35
C LEU A 381 14.50 16.08 12.60
N SER A 382 13.18 16.18 12.43
CA SER A 382 12.23 15.83 13.49
C SER A 382 12.41 14.38 13.92
N LYS A 383 11.88 14.01 15.09
CA LYS A 383 11.93 12.61 15.58
C LYS A 383 11.35 11.61 14.58
N ASP A 384 10.24 11.96 13.96
CA ASP A 384 9.53 11.08 13.03
C ASP A 384 10.29 10.99 11.68
N GLU A 385 10.82 12.09 11.17
CA GLU A 385 11.66 12.10 9.97
C GLU A 385 12.94 11.28 10.18
N ARG A 386 13.58 11.44 11.32
CA ARG A 386 14.77 10.65 11.68
C ARG A 386 14.46 9.16 11.70
N ALA A 387 13.34 8.77 12.31
CA ALA A 387 12.95 7.37 12.38
C ALA A 387 12.74 6.74 10.99
N VAL A 388 12.07 7.46 10.06
CA VAL A 388 11.86 6.96 8.68
C VAL A 388 13.17 6.98 7.88
N TYR A 389 13.99 8.03 8.01
CA TYR A 389 15.33 8.09 7.39
C TYR A 389 16.19 6.90 7.81
N GLU A 390 16.22 6.60 9.11
CA GLU A 390 17.00 5.48 9.66
C GLU A 390 16.48 4.11 9.19
N LEU A 391 15.17 3.95 8.96
CA LEU A 391 14.65 2.74 8.33
C LEU A 391 15.22 2.57 6.91
N VAL A 392 15.20 3.65 6.11
CA VAL A 392 15.68 3.58 4.70
C VAL A 392 17.19 3.40 4.64
N ALA A 393 17.95 4.15 5.43
CA ALA A 393 19.41 4.04 5.51
C ALA A 393 19.85 2.64 6.01
N GLY A 394 19.22 2.16 7.08
CA GLY A 394 19.51 0.82 7.61
C GLY A 394 19.16 -0.28 6.62
N ARG A 395 17.98 -0.21 5.95
CA ARG A 395 17.60 -1.16 4.90
C ARG A 395 18.59 -1.15 3.73
N MET A 396 19.12 0.00 3.37
CA MET A 396 20.15 0.10 2.32
C MET A 396 21.42 -0.65 2.75
N LEU A 397 21.87 -0.46 3.98
CA LEU A 397 23.03 -1.21 4.51
C LEU A 397 22.73 -2.71 4.58
N GLU A 398 21.53 -3.12 5.05
CA GLU A 398 21.11 -4.54 5.06
C GLU A 398 21.18 -5.15 3.65
N ALA A 399 20.59 -4.45 2.65
CA ALA A 399 20.46 -4.96 1.28
C ALA A 399 21.82 -5.18 0.59
N PHE A 400 22.82 -4.38 0.94
CA PHE A 400 24.17 -4.46 0.36
C PHE A 400 25.15 -5.28 1.20
N SER A 401 24.70 -5.84 2.32
CA SER A 401 25.51 -6.67 3.22
C SER A 401 25.58 -8.14 2.79
N GLY A 402 26.41 -8.90 3.49
CA GLY A 402 26.50 -10.35 3.37
C GLY A 402 25.28 -11.08 3.94
N LYS A 403 25.16 -12.36 3.66
CA LYS A 403 24.11 -13.25 4.18
C LYS A 403 24.25 -13.44 5.67
N CYS A 404 23.12 -13.67 6.36
CA CYS A 404 23.14 -14.22 7.71
C CYS A 404 23.19 -15.75 7.61
N VAL A 405 24.14 -16.36 8.31
CA VAL A 405 24.34 -17.81 8.32
C VAL A 405 24.09 -18.35 9.73
N LYS A 406 23.23 -19.36 9.82
CA LYS A 406 22.87 -20.03 11.07
C LYS A 406 23.00 -21.53 10.94
N ASP A 407 23.53 -22.20 11.96
CA ASP A 407 23.37 -23.64 12.12
C ASP A 407 22.04 -23.93 12.81
N VAL A 408 21.16 -24.63 12.13
CA VAL A 408 19.87 -25.06 12.67
C VAL A 408 19.92 -26.55 12.93
N THR A 409 19.67 -26.92 14.20
CA THR A 409 19.54 -28.31 14.62
C THR A 409 18.07 -28.61 14.92
N THR A 410 17.51 -29.62 14.27
CA THR A 410 16.17 -30.14 14.59
C THR A 410 16.33 -31.58 15.04
N ALA A 411 15.88 -31.89 16.25
CA ALA A 411 15.90 -33.27 16.77
C ALA A 411 14.47 -33.80 16.98
N LEU A 412 14.27 -35.05 16.60
CA LEU A 412 13.08 -35.82 16.91
C LEU A 412 13.40 -36.77 18.04
N LEU A 413 12.67 -36.67 19.13
CA LEU A 413 12.82 -37.49 20.35
C LEU A 413 11.58 -38.38 20.49
N SER A 414 11.67 -39.51 21.14
CA SER A 414 10.53 -40.39 21.42
C SER A 414 10.58 -40.95 22.83
N GLY A 415 9.44 -41.02 23.49
CA GLY A 415 9.25 -41.66 24.77
C GLY A 415 7.79 -42.06 24.99
N GLY A 416 7.50 -43.26 25.48
CA GLY A 416 6.17 -43.75 25.75
C GLY A 416 5.23 -43.66 24.54
N ASP A 417 5.71 -44.06 23.34
CA ASP A 417 5.00 -43.97 22.04
C ASP A 417 4.61 -42.58 21.61
N THR A 418 5.23 -41.55 22.21
CA THR A 418 4.97 -40.15 21.81
C THR A 418 6.24 -39.53 21.25
N ASP A 419 6.13 -38.90 20.10
CA ASP A 419 7.22 -38.17 19.45
C ASP A 419 7.22 -36.71 19.86
N PHE A 420 8.40 -36.18 20.11
CA PHE A 420 8.65 -34.79 20.49
C PHE A 420 9.64 -34.16 19.52
N THR A 421 9.45 -32.92 19.20
CA THR A 421 10.38 -32.14 18.39
C THR A 421 11.00 -31.02 19.21
N VAL A 422 12.27 -30.77 18.97
CA VAL A 422 12.98 -29.61 19.47
C VAL A 422 13.83 -29.03 18.37
N LYS A 423 13.90 -27.69 18.33
CA LYS A 423 14.69 -26.94 17.36
C LYS A 423 15.58 -25.97 18.07
N GLY A 424 16.86 -25.93 17.70
CA GLY A 424 17.83 -24.95 18.15
C GLY A 424 18.48 -24.26 16.97
N SER A 425 18.99 -23.05 17.18
CA SER A 425 19.80 -22.37 16.16
C SER A 425 20.97 -21.63 16.82
N VAL A 426 22.10 -21.61 16.11
CA VAL A 426 23.28 -20.85 16.49
C VAL A 426 23.68 -19.96 15.32
N MET A 427 23.80 -18.67 15.57
CA MET A 427 24.24 -17.71 14.54
C MET A 427 25.77 -17.84 14.36
N LYS A 428 26.20 -18.21 13.14
CA LYS A 428 27.60 -18.23 12.73
C LYS A 428 28.07 -16.87 12.23
N GLU A 429 27.28 -16.29 11.34
CA GLU A 429 27.56 -15.00 10.72
C GLU A 429 26.28 -14.15 10.79
N ALA A 430 26.38 -13.01 11.46
CA ALA A 430 25.23 -12.11 11.57
C ALA A 430 24.84 -11.48 10.22
N GLY A 431 25.84 -11.17 9.38
CA GLY A 431 25.63 -10.55 8.09
C GLY A 431 24.78 -9.29 8.21
N TRP A 432 23.80 -9.16 7.34
CA TRP A 432 22.89 -8.00 7.31
C TRP A 432 22.12 -7.74 8.62
N ARG A 433 21.90 -8.75 9.46
CA ARG A 433 21.19 -8.58 10.74
C ARG A 433 21.93 -7.73 11.76
N ALA A 434 23.24 -7.59 11.60
CA ALA A 434 24.03 -6.75 12.50
C ALA A 434 23.81 -5.24 12.31
N VAL A 435 23.18 -4.79 11.21
CA VAL A 435 22.92 -3.37 10.93
C VAL A 435 22.17 -2.68 12.06
N PHE A 436 21.12 -3.31 12.57
CA PHE A 436 20.33 -2.78 13.69
C PHE A 436 20.71 -3.36 15.06
N GLY A 437 21.76 -4.17 15.11
CA GLY A 437 22.18 -4.84 16.35
C GLY A 437 21.19 -5.92 16.79
N GLU A 438 20.34 -6.41 15.90
CA GLU A 438 19.42 -7.52 16.16
C GLU A 438 20.22 -8.81 16.35
N GLN A 439 20.67 -9.04 17.56
CA GLN A 439 20.88 -10.40 18.05
C GLN A 439 19.49 -11.04 18.10
N GLU A 440 19.38 -12.33 17.81
CA GLU A 440 18.14 -13.11 17.74
C GLU A 440 17.05 -12.65 18.73
N THR A 441 16.34 -11.58 18.45
CA THR A 441 15.09 -11.25 19.09
C THR A 441 13.97 -11.66 18.15
N GLY A 442 13.70 -12.90 18.29
CA GLY A 442 12.52 -13.66 18.15
C GLY A 442 11.46 -13.30 17.18
N GLY A 443 10.62 -14.09 17.13
CA GLY A 443 9.32 -14.33 16.59
C GLY A 443 9.23 -15.80 16.27
N ASP A 444 9.33 -16.58 17.21
CA ASP A 444 8.98 -17.96 17.48
C ASP A 444 9.95 -18.41 18.56
N GLU A 445 9.41 -18.88 19.68
CA GLU A 445 10.05 -19.31 20.91
C GLU A 445 11.56 -19.50 20.76
N GLU A 446 12.37 -18.70 21.46
CA GLU A 446 13.84 -18.73 21.45
C GLU A 446 14.34 -20.14 21.15
N ALA A 447 14.82 -20.35 19.94
CA ALA A 447 15.52 -21.59 19.62
C ALA A 447 16.86 -21.51 20.36
N ALA A 448 16.82 -21.84 21.66
CA ALA A 448 18.00 -21.90 22.49
C ALA A 448 19.04 -22.82 21.83
N SER A 449 20.31 -22.53 22.06
CA SER A 449 21.38 -23.45 21.65
C SER A 449 21.08 -24.81 22.23
N LEU A 450 20.99 -25.83 21.39
CA LEU A 450 20.84 -27.22 21.84
C LEU A 450 22.21 -27.83 22.13
N PRO A 451 22.29 -28.73 23.12
CA PRO A 451 23.50 -29.54 23.31
C PRO A 451 23.75 -30.42 22.06
N PRO A 452 24.96 -30.93 21.87
CA PRO A 452 25.27 -31.82 20.77
C PRO A 452 24.59 -33.18 20.97
N LEU A 453 23.37 -33.33 20.42
CA LEU A 453 22.60 -34.56 20.45
C LEU A 453 23.12 -35.59 19.44
N GLN A 454 23.01 -36.90 19.78
CA GLN A 454 23.35 -38.02 18.88
C GLN A 454 22.15 -38.95 18.71
N GLU A 455 22.00 -39.51 17.52
CA GLU A 455 20.95 -40.52 17.26
C GLU A 455 21.18 -41.76 18.15
N GLY A 456 20.10 -42.27 18.72
CA GLY A 456 20.15 -43.39 19.68
C GLY A 456 20.49 -42.98 21.10
N GLU A 457 20.81 -41.72 21.38
CA GLU A 457 21.10 -41.21 22.74
C GLU A 457 19.84 -41.30 23.62
N TYR A 458 20.02 -41.81 24.85
CA TYR A 458 19.00 -41.84 25.87
C TYR A 458 19.11 -40.60 26.77
N LEU A 459 18.03 -39.85 26.82
CA LEU A 459 17.95 -38.62 27.61
C LEU A 459 17.05 -38.81 28.84
N PRO A 460 17.52 -38.53 30.04
CA PRO A 460 16.69 -38.66 31.22
C PRO A 460 15.53 -37.67 31.18
N LEU A 461 14.31 -38.14 31.47
CA LEU A 461 13.14 -37.28 31.57
C LEU A 461 13.18 -36.54 32.91
N SER A 462 13.41 -35.23 32.88
CA SER A 462 13.40 -34.38 34.09
C SER A 462 11.98 -34.01 34.51
N GLY A 463 11.04 -34.00 33.58
CA GLY A 463 9.63 -33.72 33.80
C GLY A 463 8.85 -33.71 32.52
N VAL A 464 7.53 -33.86 32.60
CA VAL A 464 6.63 -33.71 31.47
C VAL A 464 5.32 -33.06 31.92
N ASP A 465 4.92 -32.01 31.22
CA ASP A 465 3.73 -31.21 31.51
C ASP A 465 2.68 -31.43 30.41
N LEU A 466 1.40 -31.44 30.83
CA LEU A 466 0.25 -31.38 29.94
C LEU A 466 -0.15 -29.92 29.72
N LEU A 467 -0.01 -29.44 28.49
CA LEU A 467 -0.37 -28.07 28.13
C LEU A 467 -1.76 -28.06 27.47
N GLU A 468 -2.72 -27.38 28.10
CA GLU A 468 -3.99 -27.05 27.45
C GLU A 468 -3.78 -25.81 26.57
N LYS A 469 -4.09 -25.91 25.30
CA LYS A 469 -4.00 -24.84 24.31
C LYS A 469 -5.34 -24.66 23.61
N GLN A 470 -5.50 -23.52 22.96
CA GLN A 470 -6.68 -23.23 22.16
C GLN A 470 -6.25 -22.71 20.79
N THR A 471 -6.99 -23.08 19.76
CA THR A 471 -6.86 -22.44 18.45
C THR A 471 -7.17 -20.95 18.57
N LYS A 472 -6.47 -20.14 17.78
CA LYS A 472 -6.66 -18.68 17.79
C LYS A 472 -7.19 -18.24 16.42
N PRO A 473 -8.09 -17.25 16.37
CA PRO A 473 -8.53 -16.69 15.10
C PRO A 473 -7.38 -15.98 14.40
N LYS A 474 -7.48 -15.82 13.09
CA LYS A 474 -6.59 -14.90 12.38
C LYS A 474 -6.72 -13.50 12.99
N PRO A 475 -5.61 -12.79 13.26
CA PRO A 475 -5.67 -11.45 13.86
C PRO A 475 -6.40 -10.47 12.94
N LEU A 476 -7.03 -9.45 13.53
CA LEU A 476 -7.59 -8.34 12.78
C LEU A 476 -6.52 -7.66 11.92
N HIS A 477 -6.94 -7.06 10.81
CA HIS A 477 -6.00 -6.31 10.01
C HIS A 477 -5.45 -5.09 10.75
N THR A 478 -4.13 -4.92 10.68
CA THR A 478 -3.43 -3.64 10.87
C THR A 478 -3.23 -3.01 9.50
N GLU A 479 -2.78 -1.75 9.41
CA GLU A 479 -2.43 -1.17 8.10
C GLU A 479 -1.34 -1.97 7.41
N SER A 480 -0.33 -2.46 8.15
CA SER A 480 0.72 -3.32 7.61
C SER A 480 0.17 -4.60 6.98
N SER A 481 -0.68 -5.34 7.69
CA SER A 481 -1.26 -6.58 7.17
C SER A 481 -2.30 -6.35 6.07
N LEU A 482 -3.00 -5.20 6.08
CA LEU A 482 -3.91 -4.82 5.00
C LEU A 482 -3.14 -4.47 3.72
N LEU A 483 -2.06 -3.68 3.82
CA LEU A 483 -1.18 -3.38 2.69
C LEU A 483 -0.60 -4.66 2.08
N ALA A 484 -0.20 -5.62 2.93
CA ALA A 484 0.25 -6.93 2.45
C ALA A 484 -0.87 -7.73 1.75
N ALA A 485 -2.10 -7.66 2.26
CA ALA A 485 -3.25 -8.29 1.61
C ALA A 485 -3.58 -7.64 0.26
N MET A 486 -3.54 -6.31 0.17
CA MET A 486 -3.74 -5.58 -1.09
C MET A 486 -2.66 -5.92 -2.13
N GLU A 487 -1.39 -5.97 -1.71
CA GLU A 487 -0.25 -6.31 -2.55
C GLU A 487 -0.34 -7.75 -3.09
N ASN A 488 -0.81 -8.68 -2.26
CA ASN A 488 -0.88 -10.11 -2.61
C ASN A 488 -2.26 -10.56 -3.10
N ALA A 489 -3.19 -9.65 -3.31
CA ALA A 489 -4.59 -9.96 -3.59
C ALA A 489 -4.80 -10.86 -4.83
N GLY A 490 -3.89 -10.82 -5.81
CA GLY A 490 -3.95 -11.69 -6.99
C GLY A 490 -3.43 -13.12 -6.78
N ARG A 491 -2.81 -13.43 -5.63
CA ARG A 491 -2.17 -14.75 -5.44
C ARG A 491 -3.16 -15.92 -5.30
N GLU A 492 -4.36 -15.62 -4.84
CA GLU A 492 -5.42 -16.60 -4.60
C GLU A 492 -6.27 -16.86 -5.86
N LEU A 493 -6.05 -16.10 -6.95
CA LEU A 493 -6.78 -16.29 -8.20
C LEU A 493 -6.38 -17.62 -8.86
N GLU A 494 -7.37 -18.32 -9.39
CA GLU A 494 -7.18 -19.60 -10.10
C GLU A 494 -6.70 -19.39 -11.54
N ASP A 495 -7.20 -18.35 -12.21
CA ASP A 495 -6.83 -18.01 -13.57
C ASP A 495 -5.38 -17.52 -13.66
N ALA A 496 -4.57 -18.16 -14.49
CA ALA A 496 -3.14 -17.89 -14.61
C ALA A 496 -2.83 -16.50 -15.25
N GLU A 497 -3.66 -16.04 -16.20
CA GLU A 497 -3.50 -14.72 -16.85
C GLU A 497 -3.83 -13.60 -15.87
N LEU A 498 -4.94 -13.73 -15.14
CA LEU A 498 -5.34 -12.76 -14.10
C LEU A 498 -4.37 -12.75 -12.93
N LYS A 499 -3.88 -13.92 -12.53
CA LYS A 499 -2.85 -14.04 -11.51
C LYS A 499 -1.55 -13.35 -11.93
N ALA A 500 -1.15 -13.51 -13.18
CA ALA A 500 0.04 -12.85 -13.73
C ALA A 500 -0.13 -11.33 -13.79
N SER A 501 -1.30 -10.81 -14.18
CA SER A 501 -1.59 -9.38 -14.26
C SER A 501 -1.56 -8.65 -12.91
N LEU A 502 -1.87 -9.36 -11.82
CA LEU A 502 -1.85 -8.82 -10.45
C LEU A 502 -0.61 -9.23 -9.64
N LYS A 503 0.28 -10.06 -10.21
CA LYS A 503 1.40 -10.66 -9.48
C LYS A 503 2.29 -9.64 -8.78
N ASP A 504 2.59 -8.54 -9.45
CA ASP A 504 3.52 -7.52 -8.97
C ASP A 504 2.81 -6.22 -8.54
N ALA A 505 1.53 -6.06 -8.89
CA ALA A 505 0.77 -4.84 -8.61
C ALA A 505 -0.25 -5.02 -7.46
N GLY A 506 -0.90 -6.19 -7.34
CA GLY A 506 -2.03 -6.39 -6.44
C GLY A 506 -3.20 -5.48 -6.77
N ILE A 507 -3.96 -5.05 -5.76
CA ILE A 507 -4.99 -4.01 -5.90
C ILE A 507 -4.48 -2.66 -5.39
N GLY A 508 -4.70 -1.61 -6.20
CA GLY A 508 -4.13 -0.29 -5.98
C GLY A 508 -2.61 -0.25 -6.20
N THR A 509 -2.11 0.88 -6.61
CA THR A 509 -0.66 1.09 -6.75
C THR A 509 -0.04 1.46 -5.39
N PRO A 510 1.27 1.29 -5.18
CA PRO A 510 1.94 1.74 -3.97
C PRO A 510 1.63 3.21 -3.62
N ALA A 511 1.55 4.08 -4.63
CA ALA A 511 1.24 5.50 -4.46
C ALA A 511 -0.20 5.79 -3.99
N THR A 512 -1.16 4.89 -4.24
CA THR A 512 -2.60 5.13 -4.00
C THR A 512 -3.17 4.37 -2.81
N ARG A 513 -2.53 3.29 -2.35
CA ARG A 513 -3.05 2.45 -1.25
C ARG A 513 -3.31 3.23 0.04
N ALA A 514 -2.40 4.11 0.44
CA ALA A 514 -2.57 4.95 1.61
C ALA A 514 -3.82 5.84 1.51
N ALA A 515 -4.00 6.53 0.38
CA ALA A 515 -5.16 7.39 0.14
C ALA A 515 -6.48 6.60 0.12
N ILE A 516 -6.48 5.35 -0.36
CA ILE A 516 -7.66 4.47 -0.34
C ILE A 516 -8.02 4.12 1.11
N ILE A 517 -7.04 3.77 1.95
CA ILE A 517 -7.26 3.48 3.37
C ILE A 517 -7.82 4.73 4.08
N GLU A 518 -7.21 5.90 3.88
CA GLU A 518 -7.71 7.15 4.46
C GLU A 518 -9.12 7.51 3.94
N THR A 519 -9.46 7.17 2.69
CA THR A 519 -10.82 7.34 2.17
C THR A 519 -11.82 6.48 2.96
N LEU A 520 -11.49 5.24 3.33
CA LEU A 520 -12.37 4.41 4.15
C LEU A 520 -12.61 5.04 5.54
N PHE A 521 -11.59 5.66 6.15
CA PHE A 521 -11.75 6.44 7.39
C PHE A 521 -12.63 7.68 7.19
N ALA A 522 -12.34 8.48 6.18
CA ALA A 522 -13.08 9.70 5.86
C ALA A 522 -14.58 9.42 5.56
N ARG A 523 -14.87 8.27 4.98
CA ARG A 523 -16.25 7.78 4.73
C ARG A 523 -16.89 7.12 5.94
N GLN A 524 -16.15 7.00 7.04
CA GLN A 524 -16.60 6.35 8.27
C GLN A 524 -17.00 4.88 8.07
N TYR A 525 -16.30 4.18 7.18
CA TYR A 525 -16.49 2.74 6.98
C TYR A 525 -15.68 1.92 7.97
N ILE A 526 -14.55 2.46 8.41
CA ILE A 526 -13.64 1.83 9.37
C ILE A 526 -13.17 2.85 10.42
N VAL A 527 -12.72 2.32 11.55
CA VAL A 527 -12.05 3.06 12.63
C VAL A 527 -10.78 2.34 13.04
N ARG A 528 -9.84 3.08 13.67
CA ARG A 528 -8.67 2.49 14.31
C ARG A 528 -8.97 2.18 15.76
N GLU A 529 -8.85 0.91 16.16
CA GLU A 529 -8.85 0.48 17.55
C GLU A 529 -7.44 0.01 17.92
N LYS A 530 -6.66 0.84 18.59
CA LYS A 530 -5.20 0.66 18.78
C LYS A 530 -4.48 0.55 17.44
N LYS A 531 -3.96 -0.64 17.11
CA LYS A 531 -3.32 -0.95 15.82
C LYS A 531 -4.27 -1.56 14.78
N ASN A 532 -5.45 -1.98 15.22
CA ASN A 532 -6.37 -2.75 14.39
C ASN A 532 -7.31 -1.84 13.59
N LEU A 533 -7.66 -2.30 12.40
CA LEU A 533 -8.68 -1.72 11.54
C LEU A 533 -10.00 -2.46 11.81
N VAL A 534 -10.99 -1.73 12.29
CA VAL A 534 -12.30 -2.30 12.66
C VAL A 534 -13.39 -1.63 11.81
N PRO A 535 -14.28 -2.41 11.18
CA PRO A 535 -15.38 -1.82 10.44
C PRO A 535 -16.42 -1.22 11.39
N THR A 536 -17.01 -0.09 10.97
CA THR A 536 -18.18 0.50 11.62
C THR A 536 -19.45 -0.21 11.17
N ASP A 537 -20.59 0.10 11.81
CA ASP A 537 -21.91 -0.39 11.36
C ASP A 537 -22.20 0.04 9.92
N LYS A 538 -21.80 1.25 9.54
CA LYS A 538 -21.90 1.74 8.17
C LYS A 538 -21.04 0.91 7.20
N GLY A 539 -19.81 0.59 7.58
CA GLY A 539 -18.92 -0.27 6.79
C GLY A 539 -19.47 -1.67 6.63
N LEU A 540 -19.99 -2.27 7.72
CA LEU A 540 -20.63 -3.60 7.68
C LEU A 540 -21.91 -3.60 6.85
N ALA A 541 -22.70 -2.52 6.86
CA ALA A 541 -23.89 -2.40 6.02
C ALA A 541 -23.52 -2.37 4.54
N VAL A 542 -22.51 -1.59 4.16
CA VAL A 542 -21.98 -1.58 2.77
C VAL A 542 -21.44 -2.95 2.39
N TYR A 543 -20.63 -3.58 3.25
CA TYR A 543 -20.09 -4.92 3.04
C TYR A 543 -21.18 -5.95 2.72
N LYS A 544 -22.26 -5.99 3.50
CA LYS A 544 -23.38 -6.92 3.28
C LYS A 544 -24.00 -6.80 1.89
N ILE A 545 -23.99 -5.60 1.32
CA ILE A 545 -24.54 -5.32 -0.02
C ILE A 545 -23.59 -5.74 -1.13
N VAL A 546 -22.29 -5.44 -0.93
CA VAL A 546 -21.33 -5.52 -2.03
C VAL A 546 -20.53 -6.82 -2.06
N LYS A 547 -20.47 -7.59 -0.97
CA LYS A 547 -19.58 -8.75 -0.81
C LYS A 547 -19.74 -9.82 -1.91
N ASP A 548 -20.91 -9.96 -2.48
CA ASP A 548 -21.24 -10.94 -3.53
C ASP A 548 -21.36 -10.29 -4.92
N LYS A 549 -20.90 -9.04 -5.08
CA LYS A 549 -20.93 -8.30 -6.35
C LYS A 549 -19.53 -8.15 -6.94
N LYS A 550 -19.44 -8.14 -8.27
CA LYS A 550 -18.17 -8.00 -9.00
C LYS A 550 -17.32 -6.80 -8.58
N ILE A 551 -17.92 -5.69 -8.14
CA ILE A 551 -17.19 -4.50 -7.66
C ILE A 551 -16.38 -4.77 -6.39
N ALA A 552 -16.71 -5.83 -5.65
CA ALA A 552 -15.98 -6.27 -4.46
C ALA A 552 -14.89 -7.29 -4.78
N ASP A 553 -14.90 -7.82 -5.99
CA ASP A 553 -14.00 -8.89 -6.41
C ASP A 553 -12.66 -8.32 -6.90
N VAL A 554 -11.59 -8.94 -6.42
CA VAL A 554 -10.22 -8.66 -6.87
C VAL A 554 -10.02 -9.08 -8.34
N GLU A 555 -10.72 -10.13 -8.77
CA GLU A 555 -10.66 -10.65 -10.15
C GLU A 555 -11.01 -9.58 -11.17
N MET A 556 -12.02 -8.73 -10.90
CA MET A 556 -12.37 -7.60 -11.76
C MET A 556 -11.17 -6.66 -11.99
N THR A 557 -10.38 -6.40 -10.96
CA THR A 557 -9.17 -5.58 -11.12
C THR A 557 -8.13 -6.27 -12.01
N GLY A 558 -7.96 -7.59 -11.86
CA GLY A 558 -7.10 -8.39 -12.73
C GLY A 558 -7.53 -8.33 -14.20
N MET A 559 -8.83 -8.53 -14.45
CA MET A 559 -9.38 -8.43 -15.81
C MET A 559 -9.12 -7.06 -16.44
N TRP A 560 -9.25 -5.97 -15.68
CA TRP A 560 -8.97 -4.64 -16.19
C TRP A 560 -7.49 -4.43 -16.49
N GLU A 561 -6.60 -4.81 -15.58
CA GLU A 561 -5.16 -4.64 -15.82
C GLU A 561 -4.68 -5.48 -17.02
N THR A 562 -5.25 -6.69 -17.21
CA THR A 562 -5.03 -7.50 -18.41
C THR A 562 -5.50 -6.78 -19.68
N ALA A 563 -6.71 -6.23 -19.67
CA ALA A 563 -7.25 -5.49 -20.82
C ALA A 563 -6.43 -4.22 -21.11
N LEU A 564 -6.04 -3.47 -20.08
CA LEU A 564 -5.22 -2.27 -20.21
C LEU A 564 -3.81 -2.59 -20.74
N ALA A 565 -3.23 -3.72 -20.35
CA ALA A 565 -1.95 -4.20 -20.92
C ALA A 565 -2.11 -4.57 -22.40
N LYS A 566 -3.25 -5.17 -22.80
CA LYS A 566 -3.56 -5.45 -24.22
C LYS A 566 -3.74 -4.18 -25.05
N ILE A 567 -4.33 -3.11 -24.48
CA ILE A 567 -4.42 -1.78 -25.13
C ILE A 567 -3.02 -1.20 -25.31
N GLU A 568 -2.18 -1.24 -24.30
CA GLU A 568 -0.80 -0.76 -24.34
C GLU A 568 0.02 -1.50 -25.41
N ALA A 569 -0.16 -2.81 -25.53
CA ALA A 569 0.47 -3.64 -26.55
C ALA A 569 -0.14 -3.46 -27.97
N GLY A 570 -1.22 -2.68 -28.12
CA GLY A 570 -1.93 -2.50 -29.39
C GLY A 570 -2.73 -3.72 -29.85
N SER A 571 -2.95 -4.71 -28.98
CA SER A 571 -3.71 -5.94 -29.28
C SER A 571 -5.20 -5.87 -28.90
N MET A 572 -5.62 -4.80 -28.24
CA MET A 572 -7.02 -4.50 -27.90
C MET A 572 -7.32 -3.04 -28.21
N ASP A 573 -8.47 -2.80 -28.81
CA ASP A 573 -8.98 -1.45 -29.05
C ASP A 573 -9.55 -0.83 -27.76
N ALA A 574 -9.20 0.43 -27.49
CA ALA A 574 -9.64 1.17 -26.31
C ALA A 574 -11.17 1.38 -26.26
N ASP A 575 -11.84 1.56 -27.42
CA ASP A 575 -13.29 1.73 -27.48
C ASP A 575 -14.02 0.42 -27.12
N THR A 576 -13.46 -0.72 -27.49
CA THR A 576 -13.98 -2.04 -27.08
C THR A 576 -13.96 -2.20 -25.56
N PHE A 577 -12.86 -1.83 -24.91
CA PHE A 577 -12.76 -1.82 -23.45
C PHE A 577 -13.78 -0.85 -22.84
N ARG A 578 -13.87 0.37 -23.34
CA ARG A 578 -14.81 1.40 -22.87
C ARG A 578 -16.25 0.90 -22.91
N LYS A 579 -16.70 0.30 -24.04
CA LYS A 579 -18.06 -0.26 -24.18
C LYS A 579 -18.33 -1.35 -23.13
N GLY A 580 -17.36 -2.21 -22.85
CA GLY A 580 -17.47 -3.20 -21.79
C GLY A 580 -17.66 -2.56 -20.41
N ILE A 581 -16.95 -1.47 -20.12
CA ILE A 581 -17.09 -0.72 -18.87
C ILE A 581 -18.46 -0.02 -18.77
N GLU A 582 -18.97 0.57 -19.85
CA GLU A 582 -20.30 1.20 -19.89
C GLU A 582 -21.43 0.19 -19.63
N VAL A 583 -21.33 -1.01 -20.21
CA VAL A 583 -22.27 -2.12 -19.93
C VAL A 583 -22.20 -2.49 -18.45
N TYR A 584 -21.01 -2.66 -17.90
CA TYR A 584 -20.86 -2.99 -16.49
C TYR A 584 -21.33 -1.85 -15.57
N ALA A 585 -21.04 -0.60 -15.90
CA ALA A 585 -21.54 0.57 -15.15
C ALA A 585 -23.07 0.59 -15.11
N THR A 586 -23.72 0.28 -16.21
CA THR A 586 -25.19 0.17 -16.29
C THR A 586 -25.71 -0.96 -15.42
N GLN A 587 -25.11 -2.14 -15.52
CA GLN A 587 -25.49 -3.31 -14.72
C GLN A 587 -25.34 -3.05 -13.21
N ILE A 588 -24.18 -2.61 -12.74
CA ILE A 588 -23.94 -2.39 -11.31
C ILE A 588 -24.82 -1.27 -10.76
N THR A 589 -25.13 -0.25 -11.59
CA THR A 589 -26.05 0.82 -11.22
C THR A 589 -27.44 0.28 -10.95
N ALA A 590 -27.98 -0.52 -11.85
CA ALA A 590 -29.30 -1.14 -11.70
C ALA A 590 -29.36 -2.06 -10.46
N GLU A 591 -28.34 -2.88 -10.28
CA GLU A 591 -28.20 -3.75 -9.10
C GLU A 591 -28.21 -2.95 -7.79
N LEU A 592 -27.44 -1.86 -7.71
CA LEU A 592 -27.35 -1.05 -6.50
C LEU A 592 -28.59 -0.21 -6.23
N LEU A 593 -29.29 0.26 -7.27
CA LEU A 593 -30.57 0.96 -7.14
C LEU A 593 -31.70 0.06 -6.64
N SER A 594 -31.60 -1.26 -6.82
CA SER A 594 -32.59 -2.23 -6.35
C SER A 594 -32.42 -2.61 -4.87
N VAL A 595 -31.32 -2.22 -4.23
CA VAL A 595 -31.00 -2.59 -2.85
C VAL A 595 -31.83 -1.78 -1.86
N GLN A 596 -32.39 -2.45 -0.85
CA GLN A 596 -32.95 -1.79 0.33
C GLN A 596 -31.88 -1.69 1.41
N LEU A 597 -31.38 -0.48 1.64
CA LEU A 597 -30.35 -0.21 2.64
C LEU A 597 -31.02 0.33 3.90
N SER A 598 -31.26 -0.53 4.87
CA SER A 598 -31.54 -0.08 6.24
C SER A 598 -30.21 0.10 6.98
N VAL A 599 -29.58 1.25 6.82
CA VAL A 599 -28.50 1.64 7.75
C VAL A 599 -29.19 2.06 9.03
N ALA A 600 -29.08 1.26 10.06
CA ALA A 600 -29.34 1.73 11.41
C ALA A 600 -28.25 2.77 11.73
N THR A 601 -28.51 4.03 11.37
CA THR A 601 -27.73 5.15 11.89
C THR A 601 -28.06 5.23 13.36
N GLY A 602 -27.12 4.94 14.24
CA GLY A 602 -27.18 5.05 15.70
C GLY A 602 -28.55 4.93 16.33
N GLU A 603 -28.69 4.67 17.58
CA GLU A 603 -29.96 4.55 18.31
C GLU A 603 -30.97 5.62 17.85
N THR A 604 -31.80 5.28 16.85
CA THR A 604 -32.84 6.19 16.38
C THR A 604 -33.97 6.16 17.42
N CYS A 605 -34.24 7.27 18.07
CA CYS A 605 -35.39 7.40 18.98
C CYS A 605 -36.64 7.89 18.22
N PRO A 606 -37.83 7.57 18.69
CA PRO A 606 -39.06 8.20 18.20
C PRO A 606 -38.95 9.73 18.36
N CYS A 607 -39.52 10.48 17.42
CA CYS A 607 -39.52 11.92 17.52
C CYS A 607 -40.38 12.37 18.74
N PRO A 608 -39.80 13.08 19.72
CA PRO A 608 -40.53 13.52 20.90
C PRO A 608 -41.60 14.58 20.57
N LYS A 609 -41.55 15.23 19.42
CA LYS A 609 -42.48 16.26 19.01
C LYS A 609 -43.72 15.72 18.31
N CYS A 610 -43.59 14.75 17.39
CA CYS A 610 -44.71 14.27 16.60
C CYS A 610 -45.10 12.81 16.89
N GLY A 611 -44.24 12.04 17.58
CA GLY A 611 -44.48 10.63 17.89
C GLY A 611 -44.49 9.68 16.69
N SER A 612 -44.73 10.18 15.46
CA SER A 612 -44.89 9.39 14.25
C SER A 612 -43.60 9.27 13.41
N GLY A 613 -42.68 10.20 13.57
CA GLY A 613 -41.37 10.19 12.91
C GLY A 613 -40.26 9.70 13.84
N ARG A 614 -39.08 9.46 13.28
CA ARG A 614 -37.83 9.12 14.02
C ARG A 614 -36.82 10.23 13.86
N ILE A 615 -35.92 10.38 14.84
CA ILE A 615 -34.82 11.37 14.74
C ILE A 615 -33.76 10.84 13.82
N LEU A 616 -33.45 11.59 12.75
CA LEU A 616 -32.35 11.36 11.81
C LEU A 616 -31.18 12.25 12.18
N PHE A 617 -30.00 11.66 12.30
CA PHE A 617 -28.78 12.34 12.73
C PHE A 617 -27.96 12.79 11.52
N TYR A 618 -27.65 14.08 11.46
CA TYR A 618 -26.77 14.71 10.46
C TYR A 618 -25.54 15.30 11.14
N PRO A 619 -24.46 15.62 10.41
CA PRO A 619 -23.22 16.13 11.02
C PRO A 619 -23.39 17.42 11.85
N LYS A 620 -24.33 18.29 11.48
CA LYS A 620 -24.57 19.58 12.17
C LYS A 620 -25.89 19.64 12.94
N VAL A 621 -26.84 18.78 12.60
CA VAL A 621 -28.19 18.79 13.14
C VAL A 621 -28.77 17.39 13.27
N ALA A 622 -29.73 17.19 14.16
CA ALA A 622 -30.64 16.06 14.14
C ALA A 622 -32.06 16.55 13.81
N LYS A 623 -32.78 15.87 12.92
CA LYS A 623 -34.09 16.26 12.43
C LYS A 623 -35.08 15.09 12.49
N CYS A 624 -36.37 15.41 12.60
CA CYS A 624 -37.41 14.41 12.42
C CYS A 624 -37.49 13.90 10.98
N SER A 625 -37.72 12.60 10.79
CA SER A 625 -37.96 11.98 9.49
C SER A 625 -39.34 12.33 8.88
N ASN A 626 -40.30 12.77 9.72
CA ASN A 626 -41.57 13.25 9.23
C ASN A 626 -41.44 14.66 8.67
N VAL A 627 -41.75 14.83 7.38
CA VAL A 627 -41.60 16.11 6.62
C VAL A 627 -42.42 17.25 7.24
N ASP A 628 -43.57 16.92 7.86
CA ASP A 628 -44.45 17.88 8.48
C ASP A 628 -44.01 18.27 9.90
N CYS A 629 -42.96 17.63 10.43
CA CYS A 629 -42.46 17.91 11.74
C CYS A 629 -41.25 18.85 11.68
N THR A 630 -41.37 20.00 12.35
CA THR A 630 -40.34 21.06 12.35
C THR A 630 -39.21 20.82 13.37
N LEU A 631 -39.18 19.65 14.06
CA LEU A 631 -38.13 19.40 15.06
C LEU A 631 -36.75 19.34 14.40
N THR A 632 -35.87 20.26 14.81
CA THR A 632 -34.47 20.30 14.43
C THR A 632 -33.64 20.61 15.67
N ILE A 633 -32.64 19.77 15.94
CA ILE A 633 -31.70 19.90 17.05
C ILE A 633 -30.33 20.18 16.46
N PHE A 634 -29.75 21.34 16.78
CA PHE A 634 -28.39 21.68 16.37
C PHE A 634 -27.39 20.96 17.28
N ARG A 635 -26.39 20.30 16.68
CA ARG A 635 -25.38 19.55 17.44
C ARG A 635 -24.41 20.43 18.22
N ASN A 636 -24.09 21.63 17.72
CA ASN A 636 -23.24 22.56 18.45
C ASN A 636 -24.04 23.35 19.47
N LYS A 637 -23.74 23.13 20.74
CA LYS A 637 -24.27 23.86 21.89
C LYS A 637 -23.12 24.28 22.80
N CYS A 638 -22.97 25.57 23.07
CA CYS A 638 -21.93 26.14 23.96
C CYS A 638 -20.52 25.59 23.65
N ASP A 639 -20.10 25.65 22.39
CA ASP A 639 -18.81 25.18 21.87
C ASP A 639 -18.52 23.68 22.03
N LYS A 640 -19.54 22.89 22.37
CA LYS A 640 -19.47 21.43 22.40
C LYS A 640 -20.38 20.82 21.34
N GLN A 641 -19.85 19.80 20.65
CA GLN A 641 -20.61 19.02 19.69
C GLN A 641 -21.28 17.84 20.40
N LEU A 642 -22.62 17.79 20.37
CA LEU A 642 -23.40 16.69 20.95
C LEU A 642 -23.27 15.41 20.11
N SER A 643 -22.99 14.29 20.76
CA SER A 643 -23.07 12.96 20.18
C SER A 643 -24.51 12.52 19.93
N ASP A 644 -24.71 11.49 19.07
CA ASP A 644 -26.03 10.92 18.83
C ASP A 644 -26.69 10.44 20.12
N LYS A 645 -25.92 9.77 20.98
CA LYS A 645 -26.38 9.30 22.30
C LYS A 645 -26.85 10.45 23.18
N GLN A 646 -26.12 11.53 23.25
CA GLN A 646 -26.51 12.72 24.03
C GLN A 646 -27.76 13.40 23.48
N ILE A 647 -28.00 13.36 22.17
CA ILE A 647 -29.24 13.89 21.56
C ILE A 647 -30.44 12.97 21.84
N VAL A 648 -30.20 11.67 21.93
CA VAL A 648 -31.26 10.70 22.32
C VAL A 648 -31.64 10.84 23.80
N GLU A 649 -30.68 11.20 24.64
CA GLU A 649 -30.88 11.44 26.08
C GLU A 649 -31.55 12.78 26.39
N LEU A 650 -31.51 13.76 25.44
CA LEU A 650 -32.23 15.03 25.51
C LEU A 650 -33.68 14.92 25.16
#